data_524ce74ace2a812efd4e4023532b7371
#
_entry.id   524ce74ace2a812efd4e4023532b7371
#
_cell.length_a   1.000
_cell.length_b   1.000
_cell.length_c   1.000
_cell.angle_alpha   90.00
_cell.angle_beta   90.00
_cell.angle_gamma   90.00
#
_symmetry.space_group_name_H-M   'P 1'
#
loop_
_entity.id
_entity.type
_entity.pdbx_description
1 polymer ?
#
loop_
_entity_poly.entity_id
_entity_poly.type
_entity_poly.pdbx_seq_one_letter_code
_entity_poly.pdbx_strand_id
1 'polypeptide(L)'
;MMTHPAMLAQEESNSSKEENNRNVMLNAASANGPREIQIGLPSADVNVLENGMPVTYATNPHSVNTIWRSDASLNYQGLLKISETAITTGNIGYAVNSFTQKGEKGFNGTLNYKSNHFGMQEFSLNVNGSLPKNWYYSANMYQDFDPGTFKIRSTPYQDRTQIYKGLLTKRYNEDRGEFTAMYRYSNSHNVYSYATQSAPFIYVGDGSVKEYGKFKLGTTSYLPVDNNMTYRDMRTGELKQTTLYDACLNRMSEVSLMNTYKWDNGLTWKASLKYDHSRGAMVYQTPMSIIDLNDPKNQGVNNYMYHDITGKAQPYTGQYVQTRMSCLNAGIIDEALFTSELHKSFKNSTLRLGFNEWFYHIDYASNTTMYDQSVPSDGGYALRVWDANQRDSYFYDFNKNASEYYKGSENKLALYMTHDWNLNKKLNLYYGGRIEWQHLNGENAAVKNDQGNYVGRFSDYYLGATAADGTLIAPSKLKYNWLNYDLSLSATYKLNNRFGFTGDFTYIVQHPKFEAFAPATLPNTNRISVPLGRAGIYYNNSWISLTSLFSYISKTNNNSTLNLQHGNEIKAAPLAYDIQTWGWTTDAVMHPFKGFDLHCLFTYQQPTYKKFETSVSFSDGYVGNINATGNIVAEIPQVLVELDPSYMISKDIKLWASFRYFSKTYANINEAYYFKGHWETFGGVNWQVNKRLSLGCTLVNFLNQTGAKGSIAGAELITKEEAKGIRNQIMTGSYLRPFTVEFNASLKF
;
A
#
# COMPACT_ATOMS: atom_id res chain seq x y z
N MET A 1 23.97 14.03 38.77
CA MET A 1 23.93 13.43 37.41
C MET A 1 22.65 12.60 37.32
N MET A 2 21.60 13.18 36.78
CA MET A 2 20.32 12.49 36.55
C MET A 2 20.27 12.09 35.09
N THR A 3 20.45 10.82 34.80
CA THR A 3 20.24 10.24 33.49
C THR A 3 18.73 10.13 33.24
N HIS A 4 18.24 10.87 32.28
CA HIS A 4 16.83 10.85 31.86
C HIS A 4 16.46 9.49 31.23
N PRO A 5 15.32 8.86 31.63
CA PRO A 5 14.85 7.63 30.97
C PRO A 5 14.52 7.80 29.47
N ALA A 6 14.33 9.05 29.00
CA ALA A 6 14.19 9.36 27.58
C ALA A 6 15.49 9.19 26.78
N MET A 7 16.66 9.11 27.42
CA MET A 7 17.94 8.79 26.76
C MET A 7 18.12 7.30 26.51
N LEU A 8 17.48 6.43 27.27
CA LEU A 8 17.56 4.97 27.03
C LEU A 8 16.79 4.52 25.79
N ALA A 9 15.80 5.29 25.35
CA ALA A 9 15.17 5.09 24.04
C ALA A 9 15.99 5.72 22.89
N GLN A 10 16.99 6.54 23.19
CA GLN A 10 17.87 7.21 22.23
C GLN A 10 19.22 6.50 22.03
N GLU A 11 19.53 5.51 22.84
CA GLU A 11 20.74 4.68 22.74
C GLU A 11 20.52 3.28 22.14
N GLU A 12 19.44 3.06 21.41
CA GLU A 12 19.52 2.07 20.34
C GLU A 12 20.66 2.52 19.42
N SER A 13 21.66 1.69 19.24
CA SER A 13 22.83 2.01 18.42
C SER A 13 22.36 2.56 17.05
N ASN A 14 23.01 3.56 16.50
CA ASN A 14 22.67 4.10 15.19
C ASN A 14 22.55 2.99 14.12
N SER A 15 23.26 1.87 14.28
CA SER A 15 23.17 0.70 13.42
C SER A 15 21.81 0.00 13.49
N SER A 16 21.22 -0.20 14.68
CA SER A 16 19.91 -0.85 14.80
C SER A 16 18.77 0.03 14.26
N LYS A 17 18.89 1.36 14.38
CA LYS A 17 17.94 2.32 13.79
C LYS A 17 18.02 2.32 12.26
N GLU A 18 19.22 2.30 11.70
CA GLU A 18 19.42 2.19 10.25
C GLU A 18 18.92 0.85 9.70
N GLU A 19 19.10 -0.24 10.42
CA GLU A 19 18.64 -1.57 10.01
C GLU A 19 17.13 -1.70 10.06
N ASN A 20 16.47 -1.22 11.11
CA ASN A 20 15.02 -1.19 11.20
C ASN A 20 14.40 -0.33 10.09
N ASN A 21 14.96 0.86 9.83
CA ASN A 21 14.51 1.72 8.75
C ASN A 21 14.74 1.07 7.37
N ARG A 22 15.87 0.41 7.17
CA ARG A 22 16.19 -0.28 5.92
C ARG A 22 15.20 -1.42 5.67
N ASN A 23 14.94 -2.28 6.65
CA ASN A 23 14.05 -3.41 6.51
C ASN A 23 12.61 -3.01 6.20
N VAL A 24 12.15 -1.91 6.77
CA VAL A 24 10.81 -1.36 6.50
C VAL A 24 10.74 -0.68 5.13
N MET A 25 11.83 -0.02 4.69
CA MET A 25 11.84 0.75 3.45
C MET A 25 12.21 -0.08 2.22
N LEU A 26 12.82 -1.26 2.37
CA LEU A 26 13.15 -2.12 1.24
C LEU A 26 11.90 -2.83 0.71
N ASN A 27 11.57 -2.55 -0.54
CA ASN A 27 10.44 -3.14 -1.25
C ASN A 27 10.89 -3.67 -2.61
N ALA A 28 10.72 -4.98 -2.86
CA ALA A 28 11.09 -5.59 -4.12
C ALA A 28 10.19 -5.17 -5.30
N ALA A 29 8.95 -4.79 -5.03
CA ALA A 29 8.02 -4.35 -6.07
C ALA A 29 8.25 -2.88 -6.45
N SER A 30 8.63 -2.03 -5.48
CA SER A 30 8.86 -0.60 -5.67
C SER A 30 9.98 -0.12 -4.75
N ALA A 31 10.88 0.69 -5.25
CA ALA A 31 11.91 1.34 -4.43
C ALA A 31 11.36 2.52 -3.59
N ASN A 32 10.10 2.88 -3.74
CA ASN A 32 9.59 4.20 -3.43
C ASN A 32 8.65 4.27 -2.21
N GLY A 33 8.41 3.18 -1.50
CA GLY A 33 7.54 3.17 -0.32
C GLY A 33 7.91 2.09 0.69
N PRO A 34 7.32 2.15 1.89
CA PRO A 34 7.46 1.08 2.86
C PRO A 34 6.97 -0.26 2.28
N ARG A 35 7.63 -1.33 2.67
CA ARG A 35 7.16 -2.68 2.34
C ARG A 35 5.95 -3.07 3.18
N GLU A 36 5.15 -3.97 2.69
CA GLU A 36 4.14 -4.64 3.49
C GLU A 36 4.80 -5.42 4.64
N ILE A 37 4.26 -5.28 5.84
CA ILE A 37 4.66 -6.06 7.02
C ILE A 37 3.53 -7.02 7.33
N GLN A 38 3.76 -8.30 7.08
CA GLN A 38 2.77 -9.36 7.27
C GLN A 38 2.39 -9.49 8.76
N ILE A 39 1.10 -9.40 9.05
CA ILE A 39 0.53 -9.63 10.39
C ILE A 39 -0.52 -10.73 10.37
N GLY A 40 -0.56 -11.54 9.30
CA GLY A 40 -1.52 -12.63 9.15
C GLY A 40 -2.91 -12.20 8.65
N LEU A 41 -3.05 -10.97 8.17
CA LEU A 41 -4.25 -10.45 7.53
C LEU A 41 -3.92 -9.99 6.11
N PRO A 42 -4.86 -10.09 5.16
CA PRO A 42 -4.69 -9.48 3.84
C PRO A 42 -4.57 -7.95 3.95
N SER A 43 -3.88 -7.34 3.03
CA SER A 43 -3.73 -5.88 2.92
C SER A 43 -3.13 -5.26 4.18
N ALA A 44 -2.05 -5.85 4.67
CA ALA A 44 -1.27 -5.31 5.79
C ALA A 44 -0.31 -4.20 5.33
N ASP A 45 -0.82 -3.21 4.59
CA ASP A 45 -0.05 -2.03 4.22
C ASP A 45 0.44 -1.30 5.47
N VAL A 46 1.67 -0.82 5.43
CA VAL A 46 2.21 0.00 6.51
C VAL A 46 1.62 1.40 6.42
N ASN A 47 0.96 1.85 7.48
CA ASN A 47 0.51 3.23 7.58
C ASN A 47 1.71 4.18 7.62
N VAL A 48 1.64 5.29 6.92
CA VAL A 48 2.69 6.31 6.93
C VAL A 48 2.19 7.58 7.60
N LEU A 49 2.91 7.97 8.65
CA LEU A 49 2.68 9.21 9.38
C LEU A 49 3.86 10.16 9.13
N GLU A 50 3.57 11.44 9.07
CA GLU A 50 4.58 12.50 9.11
C GLU A 50 4.25 13.46 10.24
N ASN A 51 5.21 13.67 11.14
CA ASN A 51 5.04 14.48 12.34
C ASN A 51 3.85 14.04 13.23
N GLY A 52 3.56 12.73 13.26
CA GLY A 52 2.51 12.13 14.07
C GLY A 52 1.11 12.13 13.45
N MET A 53 0.95 12.62 12.22
CA MET A 53 -0.32 12.65 11.50
C MET A 53 -0.25 11.79 10.22
N PRO A 54 -1.35 11.14 9.80
CA PRO A 54 -1.38 10.46 8.51
C PRO A 54 -0.94 11.38 7.36
N VAL A 55 -0.11 10.87 6.48
CA VAL A 55 0.29 11.59 5.26
C VAL A 55 -0.92 11.86 4.37
N THR A 56 -1.83 10.90 4.29
CA THR A 56 -3.19 11.05 3.78
C THR A 56 -4.12 10.15 4.58
N TYR A 57 -5.32 10.61 4.84
CA TYR A 57 -6.34 9.82 5.51
C TYR A 57 -7.22 9.06 4.49
N ALA A 58 -7.59 9.73 3.40
CA ALA A 58 -8.25 9.13 2.25
C ALA A 58 -7.19 8.51 1.31
N THR A 59 -7.19 7.18 1.17
CA THR A 59 -6.15 6.46 0.42
C THR A 59 -6.51 6.19 -1.04
N ASN A 60 -7.74 6.44 -1.44
CA ASN A 60 -8.23 6.25 -2.82
C ASN A 60 -8.84 7.56 -3.34
N PRO A 61 -8.51 8.01 -4.57
CA PRO A 61 -7.74 7.34 -5.61
C PRO A 61 -6.24 7.62 -5.63
N HIS A 62 -5.69 8.36 -4.70
CA HIS A 62 -4.25 8.54 -4.66
C HIS A 62 -3.56 7.54 -3.68
N SER A 63 -2.28 7.32 -3.85
CA SER A 63 -1.48 6.47 -2.97
C SER A 63 -0.43 7.31 -2.23
N VAL A 64 0.00 6.82 -1.06
CA VAL A 64 1.01 7.48 -0.22
C VAL A 64 2.27 7.85 -1.00
N ASN A 65 2.74 6.98 -1.90
CA ASN A 65 3.95 7.21 -2.67
C ASN A 65 3.83 8.31 -3.73
N THR A 66 2.66 8.86 -4.00
CA THR A 66 2.50 10.04 -4.87
C THR A 66 2.66 11.37 -4.14
N ILE A 67 2.63 11.35 -2.80
CA ILE A 67 2.63 12.55 -1.94
C ILE A 67 3.69 12.53 -0.84
N TRP A 68 4.28 11.37 -0.56
CA TRP A 68 5.32 11.20 0.45
C TRP A 68 6.43 10.28 -0.05
N ARG A 69 7.67 10.61 0.30
CA ARG A 69 8.87 9.80 0.04
C ARG A 69 9.81 9.89 1.23
N SER A 70 10.63 8.85 1.39
CA SER A 70 11.77 8.89 2.31
C SER A 70 12.89 9.70 1.68
N ASP A 71 12.92 11.00 1.93
CA ASP A 71 13.77 11.99 1.27
C ASP A 71 14.67 12.76 2.25
N ALA A 72 15.49 13.68 1.73
CA ALA A 72 16.40 14.51 2.51
C ALA A 72 15.70 15.47 3.48
N SER A 73 14.37 15.65 3.41
CA SER A 73 13.62 16.48 4.35
C SER A 73 13.36 15.80 5.69
N LEU A 74 13.59 14.50 5.78
CA LEU A 74 13.32 13.74 6.98
C LEU A 74 14.55 13.67 7.88
N ASN A 75 14.38 14.10 9.13
CA ASN A 75 15.42 13.99 10.16
C ASN A 75 15.47 12.60 10.80
N TYR A 76 14.30 12.00 10.99
CA TYR A 76 14.16 10.70 11.64
C TYR A 76 12.92 9.96 11.11
N GLN A 77 13.02 8.63 11.06
CA GLN A 77 11.91 7.72 10.80
C GLN A 77 11.93 6.62 11.85
N GLY A 78 10.78 6.17 12.28
CA GLY A 78 10.64 5.09 13.25
C GLY A 78 9.40 4.25 13.00
N LEU A 79 9.45 2.98 13.40
CA LEU A 79 8.31 2.07 13.31
C LEU A 79 7.51 2.14 14.62
N LEU A 80 6.21 2.44 14.53
CA LEU A 80 5.28 2.35 15.65
C LEU A 80 4.79 0.92 15.81
N LYS A 81 4.67 0.48 17.06
CA LYS A 81 4.10 -0.83 17.40
C LYS A 81 2.61 -0.87 17.04
N ILE A 82 2.10 -2.07 16.79
CA ILE A 82 0.67 -2.27 16.48
C ILE A 82 -0.24 -1.69 17.57
N SER A 83 0.10 -1.92 18.84
CA SER A 83 -0.65 -1.38 19.98
C SER A 83 -0.69 0.15 20.03
N GLU A 84 0.42 0.81 19.70
CA GLU A 84 0.49 2.27 19.67
C GLU A 84 -0.24 2.82 18.43
N THR A 85 -0.06 2.21 17.28
CA THR A 85 -0.79 2.59 16.06
C THR A 85 -2.30 2.49 16.28
N ALA A 86 -2.79 1.40 16.87
CA ALA A 86 -4.21 1.23 17.18
C ALA A 86 -4.75 2.39 18.02
N ILE A 87 -4.12 2.68 19.16
CA ILE A 87 -4.63 3.70 20.10
C ILE A 87 -4.50 5.11 19.52
N THR A 88 -3.40 5.45 18.84
CA THR A 88 -3.18 6.82 18.36
C THR A 88 -3.86 7.13 17.03
N THR A 89 -4.08 6.14 16.18
CA THR A 89 -4.65 6.34 14.84
C THR A 89 -5.99 5.65 14.60
N GLY A 90 -6.37 4.66 15.43
CA GLY A 90 -7.53 3.81 15.19
C GLY A 90 -7.32 2.79 14.06
N ASN A 91 -6.11 2.57 13.58
CA ASN A 91 -5.81 1.63 12.51
C ASN A 91 -5.09 0.39 13.04
N ILE A 92 -5.29 -0.74 12.36
CA ILE A 92 -4.54 -1.96 12.68
C ILE A 92 -3.28 -2.05 11.83
N GLY A 93 -2.19 -2.53 12.43
CA GLY A 93 -0.92 -2.77 11.77
C GLY A 93 0.20 -1.90 12.31
N TYR A 94 1.36 -2.00 11.68
CA TYR A 94 2.48 -1.12 11.95
C TYR A 94 2.29 0.24 11.26
N ALA A 95 2.96 1.26 11.77
CA ALA A 95 3.04 2.55 11.10
C ALA A 95 4.48 3.04 11.07
N VAL A 96 4.89 3.61 9.94
CA VAL A 96 6.13 4.39 9.86
C VAL A 96 5.80 5.82 10.24
N ASN A 97 6.40 6.33 11.31
CA ASN A 97 6.30 7.73 11.68
C ASN A 97 7.60 8.44 11.33
N SER A 98 7.51 9.43 10.47
CA SER A 98 8.62 10.25 10.00
C SER A 98 8.55 11.66 10.58
N PHE A 99 9.70 12.28 10.78
CA PHE A 99 9.79 13.64 11.33
C PHE A 99 10.58 14.53 10.39
N THR A 100 9.97 15.64 10.02
CA THR A 100 10.55 16.58 9.07
C THR A 100 11.64 17.41 9.75
N GLN A 101 12.73 17.69 9.00
CA GLN A 101 13.80 18.58 9.44
C GLN A 101 13.31 20.03 9.55
N LYS A 102 13.34 20.58 10.76
CA LYS A 102 12.80 21.90 11.09
C LYS A 102 13.81 23.04 11.00
N GLY A 103 15.06 22.74 10.71
CA GLY A 103 16.18 23.68 10.68
C GLY A 103 17.04 23.63 11.94
N GLU A 104 18.34 23.88 11.75
CA GLU A 104 19.39 23.89 12.76
C GLU A 104 20.18 25.19 12.73
N LYS A 105 21.07 25.39 13.71
CA LYS A 105 21.96 26.58 13.74
C LYS A 105 22.91 26.56 12.54
N GLY A 106 23.15 27.76 11.97
CA GLY A 106 24.00 27.91 10.81
C GLY A 106 23.27 27.64 9.50
N PHE A 107 24.01 27.29 8.46
CA PHE A 107 23.50 26.85 7.17
C PHE A 107 23.93 25.41 6.97
N ASN A 108 22.99 24.54 6.69
CA ASN A 108 23.19 23.10 6.51
C ASN A 108 22.43 22.63 5.26
N GLY A 109 22.95 21.61 4.61
CA GLY A 109 22.25 21.00 3.50
C GLY A 109 22.58 19.52 3.33
N THR A 110 21.67 18.83 2.68
CA THR A 110 21.84 17.43 2.27
C THR A 110 21.33 17.29 0.84
N LEU A 111 22.18 16.78 -0.04
CA LEU A 111 21.83 16.42 -1.40
C LEU A 111 21.98 14.91 -1.55
N ASN A 112 20.90 14.24 -1.89
CA ASN A 112 20.89 12.82 -2.23
C ASN A 112 20.63 12.64 -3.72
N TYR A 113 21.34 11.70 -4.30
CA TYR A 113 21.12 11.23 -5.66
C TYR A 113 21.04 9.70 -5.66
N LYS A 114 20.10 9.16 -6.41
CA LYS A 114 19.96 7.72 -6.62
C LYS A 114 19.67 7.44 -8.08
N SER A 115 20.22 6.37 -8.62
CA SER A 115 19.97 5.92 -9.99
C SER A 115 20.01 4.40 -10.07
N ASN A 116 19.43 3.83 -11.12
CA ASN A 116 19.56 2.41 -11.42
C ASN A 116 19.88 2.18 -12.90
N HIS A 117 20.26 0.95 -13.22
CA HIS A 117 20.67 0.60 -14.59
C HIS A 117 19.51 0.55 -15.61
N PHE A 118 18.26 0.69 -15.16
CA PHE A 118 17.09 0.84 -16.04
C PHE A 118 16.82 2.30 -16.41
N GLY A 119 17.54 3.25 -15.83
CA GLY A 119 17.44 4.67 -16.15
C GLY A 119 16.66 5.50 -15.14
N MET A 120 16.28 4.95 -13.99
CA MET A 120 15.72 5.72 -12.88
C MET A 120 16.72 6.76 -12.40
N GLN A 121 16.26 7.97 -12.11
CA GLN A 121 17.01 9.06 -11.51
C GLN A 121 16.16 9.73 -10.43
N GLU A 122 16.67 9.75 -9.23
CA GLU A 122 16.05 10.36 -8.07
C GLU A 122 16.99 11.41 -7.47
N PHE A 123 16.45 12.58 -7.18
CA PHE A 123 17.15 13.70 -6.55
C PHE A 123 16.39 14.17 -5.32
N SER A 124 17.08 14.40 -4.24
CA SER A 124 16.51 14.98 -3.05
C SER A 124 17.48 16.00 -2.46
N LEU A 125 17.02 17.23 -2.29
CA LEU A 125 17.81 18.33 -1.71
C LEU A 125 17.04 18.90 -0.51
N ASN A 126 17.70 18.99 0.61
CA ASN A 126 17.26 19.77 1.76
C ASN A 126 18.30 20.84 2.07
N VAL A 127 17.85 22.07 2.26
CA VAL A 127 18.64 23.18 2.82
C VAL A 127 17.91 23.73 4.02
N ASN A 128 18.63 23.91 5.11
CA ASN A 128 18.04 24.41 6.34
C ASN A 128 19.01 25.30 7.13
N GLY A 129 18.47 26.11 8.01
CA GLY A 129 19.33 27.01 8.77
C GLY A 129 18.58 27.83 9.80
N SER A 130 19.33 28.71 10.45
CA SER A 130 18.82 29.66 11.44
C SER A 130 18.69 31.07 10.87
N LEU A 131 17.67 31.78 11.32
CA LEU A 131 17.42 33.19 11.09
C LEU A 131 17.49 33.97 12.44
N PRO A 132 17.58 35.31 12.42
CA PRO A 132 17.53 36.09 13.66
C PRO A 132 16.34 35.81 14.55
N LYS A 133 16.46 36.05 15.83
CA LYS A 133 15.38 35.96 16.85
C LYS A 133 14.82 34.52 16.98
N ASN A 134 15.65 33.49 16.93
CA ASN A 134 15.28 32.07 17.09
C ASN A 134 14.24 31.58 16.06
N TRP A 135 14.30 32.12 14.86
CA TRP A 135 13.63 31.54 13.70
C TRP A 135 14.56 30.55 12.99
N TYR A 136 13.97 29.53 12.41
CA TYR A 136 14.64 28.51 11.63
C TYR A 136 13.86 28.23 10.38
N TYR A 137 14.53 27.83 9.31
CA TYR A 137 13.87 27.47 8.05
C TYR A 137 14.39 26.12 7.54
N SER A 138 13.56 25.46 6.77
CA SER A 138 13.93 24.29 5.98
C SER A 138 13.21 24.33 4.65
N ALA A 139 13.92 24.07 3.56
CA ALA A 139 13.36 23.96 2.22
C ALA A 139 13.83 22.65 1.59
N ASN A 140 12.92 21.93 0.97
CA ASN A 140 13.18 20.63 0.38
C ASN A 140 12.62 20.52 -1.03
N MET A 141 13.33 19.80 -1.88
CA MET A 141 12.93 19.39 -3.21
C MET A 141 13.23 17.90 -3.39
N TYR A 142 12.22 17.15 -3.81
CA TYR A 142 12.35 15.76 -4.24
C TYR A 142 11.89 15.62 -5.69
N GLN A 143 12.63 14.88 -6.51
CA GLN A 143 12.33 14.59 -7.91
C GLN A 143 12.62 13.13 -8.20
N ASP A 144 11.67 12.43 -8.78
CA ASP A 144 11.82 11.06 -9.26
C ASP A 144 11.44 10.97 -10.74
N PHE A 145 12.29 10.34 -11.52
CA PHE A 145 12.13 10.08 -12.95
C PHE A 145 12.42 8.60 -13.20
N ASP A 146 11.45 7.73 -12.94
CA ASP A 146 11.60 6.28 -13.09
C ASP A 146 10.87 5.78 -14.35
N PRO A 147 11.59 5.34 -15.40
CA PRO A 147 10.97 4.71 -16.57
C PRO A 147 10.44 3.29 -16.28
N GLY A 148 10.70 2.73 -15.09
CA GLY A 148 10.40 1.34 -14.72
C GLY A 148 11.40 0.34 -15.32
N THR A 149 11.22 -0.92 -14.98
CA THR A 149 12.11 -1.99 -15.45
C THR A 149 11.74 -2.50 -16.84
N PHE A 150 10.53 -2.23 -17.33
CA PHE A 150 9.94 -2.80 -18.55
C PHE A 150 9.55 -1.75 -19.59
N LYS A 151 10.22 -0.66 -19.73
CA LYS A 151 10.09 0.35 -20.79
C LYS A 151 8.67 0.47 -21.37
N ILE A 152 7.78 1.13 -20.65
CA ILE A 152 6.44 1.45 -21.14
C ILE A 152 6.61 2.34 -22.38
N ARG A 153 6.02 1.94 -23.52
CA ARG A 153 6.13 2.75 -24.75
C ARG A 153 5.18 3.94 -24.78
N SER A 154 4.06 3.77 -24.15
CA SER A 154 2.98 4.76 -24.15
C SER A 154 3.18 5.89 -23.14
N THR A 155 4.18 5.78 -22.26
CA THR A 155 4.49 6.83 -21.26
C THR A 155 6.01 6.99 -21.10
N PRO A 156 6.52 8.21 -20.88
CA PRO A 156 7.96 8.44 -20.70
C PRO A 156 8.48 7.86 -19.39
N TYR A 157 7.63 7.82 -18.35
CA TYR A 157 7.95 7.34 -17.02
C TYR A 157 6.82 6.47 -16.48
N GLN A 158 7.19 5.45 -15.73
CA GLN A 158 6.29 4.71 -14.86
C GLN A 158 5.95 5.55 -13.62
N ASP A 159 6.94 6.23 -13.08
CA ASP A 159 6.80 7.15 -11.94
C ASP A 159 7.55 8.45 -12.24
N ARG A 160 6.83 9.56 -12.15
CA ARG A 160 7.38 10.90 -12.17
C ARG A 160 6.77 11.67 -11.02
N THR A 161 7.45 11.65 -9.88
CA THR A 161 6.97 12.29 -8.65
C THR A 161 7.85 13.47 -8.26
N GLN A 162 7.23 14.60 -7.97
CA GLN A 162 7.88 15.84 -7.54
C GLN A 162 7.23 16.30 -6.24
N ILE A 163 8.04 16.51 -5.20
CA ILE A 163 7.57 16.99 -3.89
C ILE A 163 8.43 18.17 -3.45
N TYR A 164 7.78 19.24 -3.03
CA TYR A 164 8.42 20.43 -2.49
C TYR A 164 7.88 20.69 -1.09
N LYS A 165 8.75 20.98 -0.13
CA LYS A 165 8.37 21.33 1.24
C LYS A 165 9.10 22.59 1.67
N GLY A 166 8.39 23.50 2.35
CA GLY A 166 8.96 24.67 2.98
C GLY A 166 8.49 24.76 4.44
N LEU A 167 9.40 24.96 5.38
CA LEU A 167 9.11 25.08 6.80
C LEU A 167 9.69 26.36 7.36
N LEU A 168 8.92 26.96 8.27
CA LEU A 168 9.36 28.06 9.11
C LEU A 168 9.06 27.73 10.56
N THR A 169 10.10 27.68 11.40
CA THR A 169 10.01 27.28 12.81
C THR A 169 10.43 28.43 13.70
N LYS A 170 9.65 28.72 14.72
CA LYS A 170 9.94 29.68 15.79
C LYS A 170 10.12 28.95 17.11
N ARG A 171 11.30 29.11 17.76
CA ARG A 171 11.49 28.69 19.15
C ARG A 171 11.32 29.88 20.05
N TYR A 172 10.61 29.67 21.15
CA TYR A 172 10.22 30.75 22.06
C TYR A 172 10.23 30.27 23.53
N ASN A 173 10.17 31.23 24.48
CA ASN A 173 10.22 30.94 25.92
C ASN A 173 11.43 30.08 26.32
N GLU A 174 12.64 30.51 25.95
CA GLU A 174 13.90 29.78 26.27
C GLU A 174 13.89 28.34 25.74
N ASP A 175 13.44 28.16 24.50
CA ASP A 175 13.29 26.87 23.79
C ASP A 175 12.27 25.89 24.43
N ARG A 176 11.44 26.34 25.36
CA ARG A 176 10.34 25.55 25.89
C ARG A 176 9.19 25.40 24.89
N GLY A 177 9.00 26.39 24.04
CA GLY A 177 8.01 26.41 22.98
C GLY A 177 8.64 26.34 21.60
N GLU A 178 8.02 25.56 20.71
CA GLU A 178 8.37 25.47 19.31
C GLU A 178 7.11 25.46 18.47
N PHE A 179 6.98 26.44 17.57
CA PHE A 179 5.90 26.54 16.58
C PHE A 179 6.48 26.39 15.19
N THR A 180 5.89 25.53 14.35
CA THR A 180 6.31 25.29 12.96
C THR A 180 5.12 25.43 12.03
N ALA A 181 5.29 26.21 10.97
CA ALA A 181 4.41 26.22 9.80
C ALA A 181 5.10 25.51 8.65
N MET A 182 4.40 24.60 7.98
CA MET A 182 4.90 23.85 6.82
C MET A 182 3.92 24.00 5.66
N TYR A 183 4.47 24.17 4.47
CA TYR A 183 3.76 24.01 3.20
C TYR A 183 4.39 22.88 2.41
N ARG A 184 3.54 21.99 1.84
CA ARG A 184 3.96 20.93 0.91
C ARG A 184 3.14 21.00 -0.37
N TYR A 185 3.82 20.84 -1.49
CA TYR A 185 3.21 20.64 -2.79
C TYR A 185 3.76 19.37 -3.42
N SER A 186 2.87 18.52 -3.92
CA SER A 186 3.24 17.34 -4.70
C SER A 186 2.58 17.34 -6.07
N ASN A 187 3.30 16.84 -7.07
CA ASN A 187 2.81 16.62 -8.43
C ASN A 187 3.41 15.31 -8.94
N SER A 188 2.56 14.33 -9.17
CA SER A 188 2.97 12.97 -9.50
C SER A 188 2.17 12.43 -10.67
N HIS A 189 2.86 11.86 -11.65
CA HIS A 189 2.28 10.95 -12.63
C HIS A 189 2.80 9.55 -12.30
N ASN A 190 1.97 8.74 -11.68
CA ASN A 190 2.34 7.40 -11.26
C ASN A 190 1.45 6.38 -11.96
N VAL A 191 2.02 5.76 -13.00
CA VAL A 191 1.39 4.69 -13.79
C VAL A 191 1.59 3.33 -13.11
N TYR A 192 2.14 3.34 -11.91
CA TYR A 192 2.37 2.18 -11.08
C TYR A 192 1.04 1.64 -10.58
N SER A 193 0.39 0.83 -11.38
CA SER A 193 -0.79 0.08 -11.00
C SER A 193 -0.48 -1.41 -10.98
N TYR A 194 -1.30 -2.17 -10.29
CA TYR A 194 -1.29 -3.64 -10.31
C TYR A 194 -1.12 -4.23 -11.72
N ALA A 195 -1.64 -3.56 -12.73
CA ALA A 195 -1.60 -3.98 -14.13
C ALA A 195 -0.26 -3.78 -14.83
N THR A 196 0.52 -2.77 -14.46
CA THR A 196 1.83 -2.53 -15.10
C THR A 196 2.83 -3.63 -14.77
N GLN A 197 2.60 -4.35 -13.66
CA GLN A 197 3.44 -5.46 -13.20
C GLN A 197 2.89 -6.84 -13.59
N SER A 198 1.79 -6.93 -14.33
CA SER A 198 1.27 -8.20 -14.81
C SER A 198 1.85 -8.57 -16.16
N ALA A 199 2.13 -9.84 -16.36
CA ALA A 199 2.73 -10.37 -17.59
C ALA A 199 2.20 -11.77 -17.89
N PRO A 200 2.14 -12.18 -19.17
CA PRO A 200 1.82 -13.55 -19.53
C PRO A 200 3.00 -14.49 -19.21
N PHE A 201 2.68 -15.67 -18.73
CA PHE A 201 3.61 -16.76 -18.44
C PHE A 201 2.95 -18.11 -18.68
N ILE A 202 3.74 -19.16 -18.74
CA ILE A 202 3.24 -20.53 -18.79
C ILE A 202 3.25 -21.06 -17.35
N TYR A 203 2.08 -21.38 -16.81
CA TYR A 203 1.91 -22.10 -15.56
C TYR A 203 2.16 -23.61 -15.80
N VAL A 204 3.20 -24.16 -15.17
CA VAL A 204 3.63 -25.54 -15.44
C VAL A 204 2.68 -26.57 -14.84
N GLY A 205 2.00 -26.23 -13.75
CA GLY A 205 1.07 -27.09 -13.02
C GLY A 205 1.59 -27.57 -11.66
N ASP A 206 2.81 -27.19 -11.30
CA ASP A 206 3.46 -27.51 -10.02
C ASP A 206 3.83 -26.25 -9.21
N GLY A 207 3.19 -25.13 -9.54
CA GLY A 207 3.45 -23.82 -8.94
C GLY A 207 4.65 -23.08 -9.52
N SER A 208 5.39 -23.69 -10.45
CA SER A 208 6.43 -23.00 -11.21
C SER A 208 5.85 -22.36 -12.47
N VAL A 209 6.55 -21.32 -12.95
CA VAL A 209 6.19 -20.61 -14.18
C VAL A 209 7.38 -20.59 -15.13
N LYS A 210 7.09 -20.53 -16.43
CA LYS A 210 8.08 -20.32 -17.51
C LYS A 210 7.70 -19.08 -18.28
N GLU A 211 8.69 -18.44 -18.89
CA GLU A 211 8.47 -17.33 -19.81
C GLU A 211 7.65 -17.79 -21.03
N TYR A 212 6.73 -16.97 -21.47
CA TYR A 212 5.91 -17.24 -22.64
C TYR A 212 6.60 -16.72 -23.90
N GLY A 213 6.99 -17.62 -24.79
CA GLY A 213 7.68 -17.26 -26.03
C GLY A 213 9.00 -16.51 -25.75
N LYS A 214 9.14 -15.35 -26.40
CA LYS A 214 10.28 -14.43 -26.17
C LYS A 214 9.96 -13.34 -25.14
N PHE A 215 8.80 -13.39 -24.49
CA PHE A 215 8.38 -12.44 -23.48
C PHE A 215 9.16 -12.64 -22.18
N LYS A 216 9.87 -11.62 -21.75
CA LYS A 216 10.71 -11.64 -20.55
C LYS A 216 9.95 -11.07 -19.36
N LEU A 217 9.78 -11.87 -18.30
CA LEU A 217 9.14 -11.44 -17.05
C LEU A 217 9.95 -10.31 -16.40
N GLY A 218 9.27 -9.21 -16.13
CA GLY A 218 9.85 -8.06 -15.45
C GLY A 218 10.59 -7.04 -16.33
N THR A 219 10.89 -7.36 -17.59
CA THR A 219 11.62 -6.46 -18.50
C THR A 219 10.93 -6.19 -19.81
N THR A 220 9.89 -6.95 -20.17
CA THR A 220 9.05 -6.70 -21.36
C THR A 220 7.72 -6.13 -20.93
N SER A 221 7.33 -4.97 -21.50
CA SER A 221 6.03 -4.36 -21.22
C SER A 221 4.90 -5.20 -21.81
N TYR A 222 3.83 -5.39 -21.04
CA TYR A 222 2.59 -6.02 -21.48
C TYR A 222 1.42 -5.03 -21.59
N LEU A 223 1.67 -3.75 -21.45
CA LEU A 223 0.67 -2.71 -21.73
C LEU A 223 0.56 -2.50 -23.25
N PRO A 224 -0.64 -2.18 -23.76
CA PRO A 224 -0.82 -1.83 -25.16
C PRO A 224 0.07 -0.65 -25.56
N VAL A 225 0.53 -0.64 -26.82
CA VAL A 225 1.39 0.45 -27.33
C VAL A 225 0.68 1.78 -27.40
N ASP A 226 -0.61 1.78 -27.68
CA ASP A 226 -1.41 2.99 -27.60
C ASP A 226 -1.95 3.17 -26.17
N ASN A 227 -2.06 4.42 -25.72
CA ASN A 227 -2.50 4.75 -24.36
C ASN A 227 -3.70 5.70 -24.35
N ASN A 228 -4.32 5.94 -25.52
CA ASN A 228 -5.49 6.81 -25.62
C ASN A 228 -6.71 6.16 -24.98
N MET A 229 -7.41 6.95 -24.19
CA MET A 229 -8.56 6.52 -23.41
C MET A 229 -9.70 7.51 -23.60
N THR A 230 -10.91 7.03 -23.84
CA THR A 230 -12.13 7.84 -23.80
C THR A 230 -12.91 7.47 -22.54
N TYR A 231 -13.30 8.45 -21.76
CA TYR A 231 -14.09 8.26 -20.55
C TYR A 231 -15.23 9.29 -20.47
N ARG A 232 -16.24 8.96 -19.68
CA ARG A 232 -17.31 9.90 -19.37
C ARG A 232 -17.01 10.62 -18.08
N ASP A 233 -17.01 11.94 -18.16
CA ASP A 233 -17.02 12.75 -16.94
C ASP A 233 -18.37 12.55 -16.22
N MET A 234 -18.32 11.88 -15.07
CA MET A 234 -19.52 11.52 -14.32
C MET A 234 -20.24 12.73 -13.73
N ARG A 235 -19.57 13.89 -13.67
CA ARG A 235 -20.15 15.14 -13.16
C ARG A 235 -20.95 15.87 -14.24
N THR A 236 -20.43 15.87 -15.48
CA THR A 236 -21.03 16.61 -16.59
C THR A 236 -21.75 15.73 -17.60
N GLY A 237 -21.45 14.41 -17.62
CA GLY A 237 -21.95 13.49 -18.64
C GLY A 237 -21.20 13.57 -19.96
N GLU A 238 -20.21 14.45 -20.11
CA GLU A 238 -19.45 14.63 -21.34
C GLU A 238 -18.45 13.50 -21.57
N LEU A 239 -18.28 13.12 -22.83
CA LEU A 239 -17.18 12.23 -23.23
C LEU A 239 -15.89 13.05 -23.35
N LYS A 240 -14.86 12.59 -22.67
CA LYS A 240 -13.52 13.21 -22.64
C LYS A 240 -12.48 12.18 -23.08
N GLN A 241 -11.40 12.68 -23.66
CA GLN A 241 -10.23 11.90 -24.03
C GLN A 241 -9.08 12.20 -23.07
N THR A 242 -8.27 11.19 -22.79
CA THR A 242 -7.06 11.30 -21.97
C THR A 242 -6.05 10.24 -22.44
N THR A 243 -4.85 10.31 -21.88
CA THR A 243 -3.84 9.27 -22.00
C THR A 243 -3.69 8.52 -20.68
N LEU A 244 -3.08 7.33 -20.70
CA LEU A 244 -2.75 6.59 -19.48
C LEU A 244 -1.88 7.44 -18.53
N TYR A 245 -0.94 8.19 -19.08
CA TYR A 245 -0.05 9.05 -18.29
C TYR A 245 -0.81 10.19 -17.61
N ASP A 246 -1.66 10.92 -18.36
CA ASP A 246 -2.43 12.05 -17.81
C ASP A 246 -3.54 11.60 -16.87
N ALA A 247 -4.09 10.41 -17.11
CA ALA A 247 -5.11 9.81 -16.25
C ALA A 247 -4.55 9.34 -14.88
N CYS A 248 -3.24 9.26 -14.71
CA CYS A 248 -2.59 8.92 -13.45
C CYS A 248 -1.98 10.14 -12.73
N LEU A 249 -2.54 11.30 -12.93
CA LEU A 249 -2.08 12.56 -12.33
C LEU A 249 -2.59 12.71 -10.89
N ASN A 250 -1.66 12.93 -9.96
CA ASN A 250 -1.93 13.25 -8.56
C ASN A 250 -1.29 14.60 -8.21
N ARG A 251 -2.04 15.50 -7.60
CA ARG A 251 -1.56 16.80 -7.12
C ARG A 251 -2.11 17.06 -5.74
N MET A 252 -1.28 17.56 -4.84
CA MET A 252 -1.69 17.93 -3.50
C MET A 252 -1.02 19.23 -3.07
N SER A 253 -1.76 20.10 -2.40
CA SER A 253 -1.26 21.26 -1.68
C SER A 253 -1.66 21.12 -0.21
N GLU A 254 -0.70 21.20 0.69
CA GLU A 254 -0.88 21.00 2.12
C GLU A 254 -0.32 22.16 2.90
N VAL A 255 -1.03 22.58 3.95
CA VAL A 255 -0.55 23.48 5.00
C VAL A 255 -0.63 22.72 6.33
N SER A 256 0.47 22.71 7.08
CA SER A 256 0.51 22.11 8.42
C SER A 256 1.03 23.13 9.43
N LEU A 257 0.36 23.21 10.58
CA LEU A 257 0.76 24.03 11.72
C LEU A 257 1.01 23.09 12.91
N MET A 258 2.18 23.19 13.52
CA MET A 258 2.59 22.32 14.62
C MET A 258 3.08 23.17 15.77
N ASN A 259 2.69 22.82 16.99
CA ASN A 259 3.18 23.46 18.20
C ASN A 259 3.57 22.40 19.24
N THR A 260 4.67 22.66 19.91
CA THR A 260 5.10 21.88 21.08
C THR A 260 5.45 22.84 22.19
N TYR A 261 4.93 22.60 23.39
CA TYR A 261 5.26 23.41 24.57
C TYR A 261 5.58 22.50 25.77
N LYS A 262 6.71 22.77 26.43
CA LYS A 262 7.18 22.02 27.60
C LYS A 262 7.14 22.92 28.84
N TRP A 263 6.42 22.49 29.87
CA TRP A 263 6.38 23.16 31.17
C TRP A 263 7.47 22.60 32.12
N ASP A 264 7.87 23.41 33.04
CA ASP A 264 8.92 23.04 34.04
C ASP A 264 8.52 21.86 34.92
N ASN A 265 7.23 21.63 35.07
CA ASN A 265 6.69 20.48 35.85
C ASN A 265 6.72 19.14 35.06
N GLY A 266 7.34 19.09 33.86
CA GLY A 266 7.44 17.89 33.03
C GLY A 266 6.18 17.57 32.20
N LEU A 267 5.19 18.49 32.15
CA LEU A 267 4.08 18.40 31.23
C LEU A 267 4.55 18.89 29.84
N THR A 268 4.16 18.21 28.79
CA THR A 268 4.40 18.62 27.40
C THR A 268 3.08 18.58 26.64
N TRP A 269 2.77 19.66 25.96
CA TRP A 269 1.66 19.74 25.01
C TRP A 269 2.17 19.75 23.60
N LYS A 270 1.59 18.90 22.76
CA LYS A 270 1.82 18.87 21.32
C LYS A 270 0.49 19.05 20.61
N ALA A 271 0.44 19.91 19.62
CA ALA A 271 -0.73 20.07 18.78
C ALA A 271 -0.30 20.22 17.32
N SER A 272 -1.05 19.61 16.42
CA SER A 272 -0.81 19.70 14.97
C SER A 272 -2.14 19.82 14.25
N LEU A 273 -2.19 20.73 13.30
CA LEU A 273 -3.29 20.94 12.37
C LEU A 273 -2.74 20.82 10.95
N LYS A 274 -3.37 19.99 10.14
CA LYS A 274 -3.07 19.83 8.74
C LYS A 274 -4.32 20.05 7.92
N TYR A 275 -4.22 20.83 6.86
CA TYR A 275 -5.22 20.92 5.80
C TYR A 275 -4.57 20.65 4.46
N ASP A 276 -5.18 19.80 3.66
CA ASP A 276 -4.77 19.60 2.28
C ASP A 276 -5.96 19.56 1.33
N HIS A 277 -5.67 20.03 0.11
CA HIS A 277 -6.52 19.90 -1.06
C HIS A 277 -5.76 19.08 -2.10
N SER A 278 -6.37 17.98 -2.53
CA SER A 278 -5.73 17.07 -3.47
C SER A 278 -6.66 16.66 -4.61
N ARG A 279 -6.06 16.39 -5.75
CA ARG A 279 -6.68 15.73 -6.88
C ARG A 279 -5.89 14.47 -7.15
N GLY A 280 -6.51 13.31 -6.95
CA GLY A 280 -5.91 12.01 -7.21
C GLY A 280 -6.58 11.33 -8.39
N ALA A 281 -5.78 10.62 -9.18
CA ALA A 281 -6.30 9.75 -10.24
C ALA A 281 -5.37 8.56 -10.45
N MET A 282 -5.96 7.41 -10.79
CA MET A 282 -5.23 6.18 -11.11
C MET A 282 -6.00 5.36 -12.14
N VAL A 283 -5.27 4.55 -12.88
CA VAL A 283 -5.84 3.57 -13.82
C VAL A 283 -5.45 2.16 -13.39
N TYR A 284 -6.45 1.37 -13.05
CA TYR A 284 -6.28 -0.07 -12.87
C TYR A 284 -6.53 -0.79 -14.20
N GLN A 285 -5.72 -1.80 -14.51
CA GLN A 285 -5.88 -2.64 -15.70
C GLN A 285 -5.72 -4.11 -15.31
N THR A 286 -6.78 -4.70 -14.80
CA THR A 286 -6.77 -6.08 -14.32
C THR A 286 -6.85 -7.05 -15.49
N PRO A 287 -5.89 -7.98 -15.64
CA PRO A 287 -5.99 -9.04 -16.64
C PRO A 287 -7.09 -10.02 -16.22
N MET A 288 -7.89 -10.43 -17.19
CA MET A 288 -8.93 -11.44 -17.04
C MET A 288 -8.50 -12.72 -17.80
N SER A 289 -9.43 -13.51 -18.31
CA SER A 289 -9.10 -14.74 -19.02
C SER A 289 -8.30 -14.49 -20.30
N ILE A 290 -7.49 -15.50 -20.66
CA ILE A 290 -6.88 -15.64 -21.98
C ILE A 290 -7.77 -16.53 -22.85
N ILE A 291 -8.09 -16.07 -24.04
CA ILE A 291 -8.88 -16.77 -25.04
C ILE A 291 -7.93 -17.36 -26.08
N ASP A 292 -8.01 -18.68 -26.27
CA ASP A 292 -7.35 -19.36 -27.39
C ASP A 292 -8.26 -19.32 -28.62
N LEU A 293 -7.88 -18.59 -29.66
CA LEU A 293 -8.67 -18.46 -30.88
C LEU A 293 -8.70 -19.74 -31.74
N ASN A 294 -7.82 -20.70 -31.46
CA ASN A 294 -7.82 -22.01 -32.10
C ASN A 294 -8.70 -23.04 -31.40
N ASP A 295 -9.22 -22.73 -30.19
CA ASP A 295 -10.16 -23.62 -29.49
C ASP A 295 -11.49 -23.63 -30.25
N PRO A 296 -12.01 -24.82 -30.63
CA PRO A 296 -13.31 -24.95 -31.29
C PRO A 296 -14.48 -24.29 -30.53
N LYS A 297 -14.40 -24.17 -29.22
CA LYS A 297 -15.40 -23.46 -28.38
C LYS A 297 -15.46 -21.96 -28.66
N ASN A 298 -14.38 -21.40 -29.19
CA ASN A 298 -14.25 -20.00 -29.54
C ASN A 298 -14.45 -19.75 -31.06
N GLN A 299 -14.92 -20.75 -31.81
CA GLN A 299 -15.26 -20.58 -33.21
C GLN A 299 -16.41 -19.58 -33.36
N GLY A 300 -16.17 -18.51 -34.07
CA GLY A 300 -17.09 -17.37 -34.26
C GLY A 300 -16.55 -16.04 -33.73
N VAL A 301 -15.52 -16.07 -32.90
CA VAL A 301 -14.77 -14.89 -32.40
C VAL A 301 -13.51 -14.62 -33.29
N ASN A 302 -13.51 -15.06 -34.55
CA ASN A 302 -12.27 -15.21 -35.31
C ASN A 302 -11.93 -13.99 -36.21
N ASN A 303 -12.63 -12.87 -36.03
CA ASN A 303 -12.38 -11.70 -36.86
C ASN A 303 -11.77 -10.54 -36.05
N TYR A 304 -10.71 -10.85 -35.31
CA TYR A 304 -9.99 -9.82 -34.58
C TYR A 304 -9.15 -8.95 -35.51
N MET A 305 -9.23 -7.65 -35.25
CA MET A 305 -8.51 -6.60 -35.93
C MET A 305 -7.69 -5.76 -34.98
N TYR A 306 -6.68 -5.08 -35.46
CA TYR A 306 -5.92 -4.07 -34.74
C TYR A 306 -5.56 -2.90 -35.68
N HIS A 307 -5.19 -1.74 -35.13
CA HIS A 307 -4.63 -0.65 -35.91
C HIS A 307 -3.10 -0.74 -35.90
N ASP A 308 -2.53 -0.65 -37.11
CA ASP A 308 -1.08 -0.50 -37.26
C ASP A 308 -0.61 0.93 -36.89
N ILE A 309 0.70 1.18 -36.99
CA ILE A 309 1.30 2.48 -36.68
C ILE A 309 0.82 3.63 -37.57
N THR A 310 0.19 3.34 -38.70
CA THR A 310 -0.40 4.33 -39.61
C THR A 310 -1.88 4.57 -39.34
N GLY A 311 -2.45 3.87 -38.36
CA GLY A 311 -3.88 3.91 -38.03
C GLY A 311 -4.76 3.06 -38.95
N LYS A 312 -4.17 2.24 -39.82
CA LYS A 312 -4.93 1.35 -40.68
C LYS A 312 -5.30 0.06 -39.99
N ALA A 313 -6.55 -0.36 -40.11
CA ALA A 313 -7.04 -1.63 -39.58
C ALA A 313 -6.37 -2.82 -40.32
N GLN A 314 -5.85 -3.76 -39.54
CA GLN A 314 -5.19 -4.98 -40.00
C GLN A 314 -5.79 -6.20 -39.29
N PRO A 315 -5.88 -7.37 -39.94
CA PRO A 315 -6.27 -8.62 -39.32
C PRO A 315 -5.27 -9.03 -38.23
N TYR A 316 -5.78 -9.45 -37.07
CA TYR A 316 -4.97 -10.08 -36.03
C TYR A 316 -4.87 -11.58 -36.28
N THR A 317 -3.65 -12.09 -36.41
CA THR A 317 -3.36 -13.50 -36.76
C THR A 317 -2.73 -14.27 -35.58
N GLY A 318 -2.64 -13.64 -34.39
CA GLY A 318 -2.11 -14.30 -33.18
C GLY A 318 -3.09 -15.31 -32.61
N GLN A 319 -2.58 -16.33 -31.93
CA GLN A 319 -3.37 -17.40 -31.35
C GLN A 319 -4.19 -16.95 -30.12
N TYR A 320 -3.65 -16.04 -29.29
CA TYR A 320 -4.23 -15.70 -28.00
C TYR A 320 -4.64 -14.24 -27.92
N VAL A 321 -5.79 -14.02 -27.30
CA VAL A 321 -6.32 -12.71 -26.91
C VAL A 321 -6.61 -12.72 -25.43
N GLN A 322 -6.34 -11.64 -24.74
CA GLN A 322 -6.68 -11.48 -23.34
C GLN A 322 -7.65 -10.34 -23.13
N THR A 323 -8.77 -10.65 -22.50
CA THR A 323 -9.68 -9.63 -21.98
C THR A 323 -9.04 -8.94 -20.77
N ARG A 324 -9.13 -7.62 -20.72
CA ARG A 324 -8.70 -6.80 -19.59
C ARG A 324 -9.83 -5.90 -19.13
N MET A 325 -9.97 -5.79 -17.82
CA MET A 325 -10.83 -4.79 -17.19
C MET A 325 -9.98 -3.56 -16.86
N SER A 326 -10.40 -2.40 -17.34
CA SER A 326 -9.75 -1.13 -17.05
C SER A 326 -10.68 -0.24 -16.24
N CYS A 327 -10.19 0.30 -15.12
CA CYS A 327 -10.89 1.27 -14.28
C CYS A 327 -10.09 2.56 -14.21
N LEU A 328 -10.70 3.68 -14.62
CA LEU A 328 -10.19 5.01 -14.38
C LEU A 328 -10.87 5.58 -13.14
N ASN A 329 -10.13 5.76 -12.08
CA ASN A 329 -10.59 6.33 -10.82
C ASN A 329 -10.03 7.73 -10.65
N ALA A 330 -10.87 8.70 -10.30
CA ALA A 330 -10.45 10.07 -10.08
C ALA A 330 -11.26 10.72 -8.96
N GLY A 331 -10.60 11.45 -8.08
CA GLY A 331 -11.24 12.14 -6.97
C GLY A 331 -10.63 13.50 -6.67
N ILE A 332 -11.44 14.38 -6.11
CA ILE A 332 -11.03 15.62 -5.47
C ILE A 332 -11.26 15.43 -3.98
N ILE A 333 -10.24 15.67 -3.19
CA ILE A 333 -10.22 15.38 -1.75
C ILE A 333 -9.79 16.63 -1.00
N ASP A 334 -10.53 16.98 0.05
CA ASP A 334 -10.18 17.98 1.04
C ASP A 334 -10.06 17.30 2.40
N GLU A 335 -8.89 17.37 3.03
CA GLU A 335 -8.64 16.81 4.36
C GLU A 335 -8.35 17.90 5.38
N ALA A 336 -8.93 17.79 6.57
CA ALA A 336 -8.58 18.58 7.73
C ALA A 336 -8.32 17.66 8.92
N LEU A 337 -7.06 17.53 9.30
CA LEU A 337 -6.63 16.62 10.38
C LEU A 337 -6.08 17.44 11.54
N PHE A 338 -6.63 17.21 12.72
CA PHE A 338 -6.17 17.85 13.96
C PHE A 338 -5.79 16.80 14.98
N THR A 339 -4.70 17.03 15.67
CA THR A 339 -4.25 16.21 16.81
C THR A 339 -3.78 17.11 17.93
N SER A 340 -4.12 16.78 19.18
CA SER A 340 -3.63 17.45 20.36
C SER A 340 -3.33 16.43 21.45
N GLU A 341 -2.13 16.48 22.02
CA GLU A 341 -1.66 15.52 23.02
C GLU A 341 -1.03 16.22 24.21
N LEU A 342 -1.36 15.74 25.40
CA LEU A 342 -0.71 16.07 26.65
C LEU A 342 0.12 14.87 27.13
N HIS A 343 1.41 15.08 27.28
CA HIS A 343 2.34 14.08 27.80
C HIS A 343 2.81 14.48 29.19
N LYS A 344 2.68 13.60 30.16
CA LYS A 344 3.19 13.81 31.50
C LYS A 344 4.11 12.66 31.91
N SER A 345 5.37 12.98 32.13
CA SER A 345 6.33 12.04 32.68
C SER A 345 6.35 12.13 34.21
N PHE A 346 6.22 10.98 34.85
CA PHE A 346 6.38 10.76 36.27
C PHE A 346 7.67 9.96 36.50
N LYS A 347 8.03 9.74 37.79
CA LYS A 347 9.25 8.98 38.11
C LYS A 347 9.32 7.60 37.48
N ASN A 348 8.21 6.88 37.44
CA ASN A 348 8.13 5.49 36.97
C ASN A 348 7.13 5.29 35.83
N SER A 349 6.55 6.36 35.29
CA SER A 349 5.55 6.19 34.23
C SER A 349 5.45 7.41 33.34
N THR A 350 4.87 7.22 32.16
CA THR A 350 4.51 8.29 31.24
C THR A 350 3.04 8.13 30.85
N LEU A 351 2.25 9.16 31.12
CA LEU A 351 0.85 9.24 30.73
C LEU A 351 0.75 10.15 29.51
N ARG A 352 -0.01 9.71 28.51
CA ARG A 352 -0.38 10.48 27.33
C ARG A 352 -1.90 10.53 27.24
N LEU A 353 -2.44 11.72 27.09
CA LEU A 353 -3.85 11.97 26.77
C LEU A 353 -3.91 12.66 25.41
N GLY A 354 -4.73 12.15 24.51
CA GLY A 354 -4.80 12.66 23.17
C GLY A 354 -6.22 12.83 22.66
N PHE A 355 -6.34 13.76 21.76
CA PHE A 355 -7.53 14.07 20.99
C PHE A 355 -7.16 14.12 19.53
N ASN A 356 -7.96 13.48 18.65
CA ASN A 356 -7.85 13.73 17.21
C ASN A 356 -9.23 14.02 16.61
N GLU A 357 -9.22 14.85 15.61
CA GLU A 357 -10.36 15.05 14.70
C GLU A 357 -9.85 14.93 13.28
N TRP A 358 -10.35 13.94 12.56
CA TRP A 358 -9.97 13.64 11.20
C TRP A 358 -11.18 13.71 10.31
N PHE A 359 -11.22 14.77 9.52
CA PHE A 359 -12.27 15.07 8.58
C PHE A 359 -11.72 14.97 7.16
N TYR A 360 -12.48 14.35 6.27
CA TYR A 360 -12.27 14.52 4.84
C TYR A 360 -13.60 14.63 4.08
N HIS A 361 -13.55 15.35 2.98
CA HIS A 361 -14.57 15.41 1.96
C HIS A 361 -14.00 14.85 0.66
N ILE A 362 -14.78 14.05 -0.04
CA ILE A 362 -14.37 13.47 -1.32
C ILE A 362 -15.48 13.62 -2.36
N ASP A 363 -15.08 13.96 -3.58
CA ASP A 363 -15.86 13.93 -4.81
C ASP A 363 -15.17 12.96 -5.77
N TYR A 364 -15.69 11.72 -5.87
CA TYR A 364 -15.05 10.60 -6.54
C TYR A 364 -15.86 10.08 -7.72
N ALA A 365 -15.17 9.82 -8.83
CA ALA A 365 -15.74 9.20 -10.02
C ALA A 365 -14.89 8.02 -10.49
N SER A 366 -15.53 6.95 -10.90
CA SER A 366 -14.90 5.78 -11.48
C SER A 366 -15.58 5.43 -12.81
N ASN A 367 -14.76 5.10 -13.80
CA ASN A 367 -15.22 4.59 -15.09
C ASN A 367 -14.57 3.24 -15.32
N THR A 368 -15.38 2.21 -15.61
CA THR A 368 -14.89 0.86 -15.88
C THR A 368 -15.26 0.42 -17.27
N THR A 369 -14.32 -0.18 -17.98
CA THR A 369 -14.54 -0.80 -19.29
C THR A 369 -13.77 -2.10 -19.41
N MET A 370 -14.15 -2.90 -20.40
CA MET A 370 -13.39 -4.07 -20.84
C MET A 370 -12.89 -3.87 -22.25
N TYR A 371 -11.74 -4.41 -22.53
CA TYR A 371 -11.15 -4.45 -23.86
C TYR A 371 -10.31 -5.71 -24.02
N ASP A 372 -10.08 -6.09 -25.27
CA ASP A 372 -9.22 -7.21 -25.60
C ASP A 372 -7.85 -6.73 -26.08
N GLN A 373 -6.82 -7.47 -25.76
CA GLN A 373 -5.45 -7.21 -26.23
C GLN A 373 -4.77 -8.49 -26.70
N SER A 374 -3.82 -8.35 -27.60
CA SER A 374 -2.98 -9.44 -28.07
C SER A 374 -2.08 -9.98 -26.96
N VAL A 375 -1.75 -11.27 -27.02
CA VAL A 375 -0.77 -11.92 -26.15
C VAL A 375 0.46 -12.26 -27.02
N PRO A 376 1.48 -11.38 -27.11
CA PRO A 376 2.60 -11.55 -28.01
C PRO A 376 3.55 -12.66 -27.56
N SER A 377 3.83 -13.63 -28.44
CA SER A 377 4.80 -14.71 -28.18
C SER A 377 6.17 -14.45 -28.80
N ASP A 378 6.27 -13.49 -29.70
CA ASP A 378 7.48 -13.14 -30.44
C ASP A 378 8.36 -12.08 -29.75
N GLY A 379 7.95 -11.62 -28.56
CA GLY A 379 8.59 -10.52 -27.84
C GLY A 379 8.17 -9.14 -28.32
N GLY A 380 7.17 -9.07 -29.20
CA GLY A 380 6.54 -7.83 -29.67
C GLY A 380 5.69 -7.17 -28.58
N TYR A 381 5.00 -6.08 -29.00
CA TYR A 381 4.18 -5.31 -28.05
C TYR A 381 2.75 -5.79 -28.06
N ALA A 382 2.08 -5.68 -26.91
CA ALA A 382 0.66 -5.87 -26.85
C ALA A 382 -0.07 -4.81 -27.69
N LEU A 383 -1.07 -5.26 -28.46
CA LEU A 383 -1.92 -4.43 -29.29
C LEU A 383 -3.34 -4.52 -28.75
N ARG A 384 -4.08 -3.42 -28.73
CA ARG A 384 -5.52 -3.53 -28.57
C ARG A 384 -6.12 -4.16 -29.83
N VAL A 385 -6.99 -5.15 -29.59
CA VAL A 385 -7.69 -5.86 -30.66
C VAL A 385 -9.20 -5.73 -30.44
N TRP A 386 -9.98 -5.86 -31.51
CA TRP A 386 -11.43 -5.88 -31.44
C TRP A 386 -11.99 -6.88 -32.45
N ASP A 387 -13.15 -7.45 -32.13
CA ASP A 387 -13.88 -8.29 -33.05
C ASP A 387 -14.64 -7.43 -34.07
N ALA A 388 -14.24 -7.50 -35.33
CA ALA A 388 -14.87 -6.74 -36.41
C ALA A 388 -16.33 -7.09 -36.62
N ASN A 389 -16.78 -8.30 -36.25
CA ASN A 389 -18.17 -8.72 -36.36
C ASN A 389 -19.05 -8.09 -35.28
N GLN A 390 -18.51 -7.91 -34.11
CA GLN A 390 -19.25 -7.34 -32.93
C GLN A 390 -19.19 -5.82 -32.90
N ARG A 391 -18.34 -5.22 -33.72
CA ARG A 391 -18.16 -3.78 -33.85
C ARG A 391 -18.09 -3.04 -32.54
N ASP A 392 -17.13 -3.28 -31.74
CA ASP A 392 -16.91 -2.36 -30.67
C ASP A 392 -15.49 -1.87 -30.58
N SER A 393 -15.51 -0.65 -30.82
CA SER A 393 -14.57 0.41 -30.58
C SER A 393 -13.21 -0.06 -30.08
N TYR A 394 -12.24 0.09 -30.91
CA TYR A 394 -10.82 0.20 -30.63
C TYR A 394 -10.50 1.11 -29.43
N PHE A 395 -11.41 1.98 -29.06
CA PHE A 395 -11.27 2.89 -27.93
C PHE A 395 -11.94 2.30 -26.70
N TYR A 396 -11.35 2.51 -25.53
CA TYR A 396 -12.02 2.27 -24.27
C TYR A 396 -13.34 3.03 -24.23
N ASP A 397 -14.43 2.34 -24.42
CA ASP A 397 -15.73 2.92 -24.20
C ASP A 397 -16.19 2.61 -22.77
N PHE A 398 -15.77 3.45 -21.85
CA PHE A 398 -16.22 3.38 -20.46
C PHE A 398 -17.74 3.62 -20.29
N ASN A 399 -18.46 3.84 -21.37
CA ASN A 399 -19.89 4.07 -21.36
C ASN A 399 -20.72 2.81 -21.17
N LYS A 400 -20.17 1.64 -21.50
CA LYS A 400 -20.92 0.38 -21.58
C LYS A 400 -20.90 -0.43 -20.31
N ASN A 401 -19.99 -0.14 -19.39
CA ASN A 401 -19.80 -0.89 -18.17
C ASN A 401 -20.04 -0.03 -16.92
N ALA A 402 -19.90 -0.64 -15.75
CA ALA A 402 -20.15 0.00 -14.48
C ALA A 402 -19.35 1.30 -14.34
N SER A 403 -20.05 2.40 -14.12
CA SER A 403 -19.45 3.68 -13.74
C SER A 403 -20.05 4.11 -12.42
N GLU A 404 -19.24 4.62 -11.53
CA GLU A 404 -19.63 4.99 -10.18
C GLU A 404 -19.33 6.47 -9.94
N TYR A 405 -20.18 7.09 -9.16
CA TYR A 405 -19.95 8.43 -8.65
C TYR A 405 -20.46 8.52 -7.23
N TYR A 406 -19.63 8.92 -6.32
CA TYR A 406 -20.04 9.26 -4.96
C TYR A 406 -19.37 10.51 -4.47
N LYS A 407 -20.04 11.23 -3.59
CA LYS A 407 -19.44 12.35 -2.86
C LYS A 407 -19.97 12.43 -1.46
N GLY A 408 -19.18 12.93 -0.58
CA GLY A 408 -19.56 13.11 0.82
C GLY A 408 -18.38 13.34 1.72
N SER A 409 -18.66 13.28 3.01
CA SER A 409 -17.70 13.57 4.06
C SER A 409 -17.72 12.47 5.11
N GLU A 410 -16.56 12.21 5.66
CA GLU A 410 -16.39 11.43 6.88
C GLU A 410 -15.69 12.29 7.94
N ASN A 411 -16.18 12.25 9.16
CA ASN A 411 -15.55 12.88 10.31
C ASN A 411 -15.38 11.85 11.42
N LYS A 412 -14.17 11.74 11.95
CA LYS A 412 -13.80 10.92 13.10
C LYS A 412 -13.24 11.79 14.20
N LEU A 413 -13.94 11.79 15.32
CA LEU A 413 -13.54 12.51 16.52
C LEU A 413 -13.20 11.50 17.61
N ALA A 414 -11.96 11.52 18.09
CA ALA A 414 -11.47 10.54 19.04
C ALA A 414 -10.78 11.14 20.25
N LEU A 415 -11.01 10.49 21.38
CA LEU A 415 -10.25 10.67 22.61
C LEU A 415 -9.48 9.38 22.90
N TYR A 416 -8.22 9.52 23.29
CA TYR A 416 -7.41 8.37 23.68
C TYR A 416 -6.46 8.66 24.84
N MET A 417 -6.07 7.59 25.49
CA MET A 417 -5.11 7.60 26.57
C MET A 417 -4.13 6.45 26.41
N THR A 418 -2.86 6.68 26.68
CA THR A 418 -1.87 5.62 26.89
C THR A 418 -1.09 5.85 28.18
N HIS A 419 -0.75 4.79 28.86
CA HIS A 419 0.05 4.81 30.07
C HIS A 419 1.15 3.74 29.99
N ASP A 420 2.38 4.16 29.97
CA ASP A 420 3.56 3.30 30.11
C ASP A 420 4.03 3.37 31.56
N TRP A 421 4.01 2.24 32.26
CA TRP A 421 4.22 2.19 33.70
C TRP A 421 5.21 1.09 34.11
N ASN A 422 6.36 1.49 34.60
CA ASN A 422 7.28 0.62 35.31
C ASN A 422 6.74 0.40 36.74
N LEU A 423 5.82 -0.57 36.88
CA LEU A 423 5.16 -0.88 38.17
C LEU A 423 6.19 -1.19 39.26
N ASN A 424 7.24 -1.94 38.89
CA ASN A 424 8.39 -2.22 39.70
C ASN A 424 9.62 -2.55 38.82
N LYS A 425 10.76 -2.96 39.40
CA LYS A 425 11.99 -3.30 38.69
C LYS A 425 11.84 -4.49 37.74
N LYS A 426 10.81 -5.32 37.91
CA LYS A 426 10.58 -6.56 37.16
C LYS A 426 9.40 -6.46 36.17
N LEU A 427 8.45 -5.58 36.40
CA LEU A 427 7.22 -5.51 35.64
C LEU A 427 7.04 -4.12 35.01
N ASN A 428 7.04 -4.06 33.70
CA ASN A 428 6.58 -2.95 32.88
C ASN A 428 5.21 -3.27 32.33
N LEU A 429 4.29 -2.33 32.39
CA LEU A 429 2.95 -2.39 31.83
C LEU A 429 2.76 -1.20 30.87
N TYR A 430 2.22 -1.47 29.70
CA TYR A 430 1.69 -0.46 28.79
C TYR A 430 0.22 -0.76 28.56
N TYR A 431 -0.64 0.22 28.75
CA TYR A 431 -2.05 0.09 28.42
C TYR A 431 -2.60 1.39 27.87
N GLY A 432 -3.65 1.25 27.06
CA GLY A 432 -4.30 2.38 26.44
C GLY A 432 -5.70 2.05 25.96
N GLY A 433 -6.46 3.10 25.72
CA GLY A 433 -7.80 3.02 25.14
C GLY A 433 -8.09 4.21 24.27
N ARG A 434 -8.93 4.00 23.28
CA ARG A 434 -9.45 4.99 22.35
C ARG A 434 -10.95 4.84 22.26
N ILE A 435 -11.68 5.95 22.22
CA ILE A 435 -13.08 6.02 21.87
C ILE A 435 -13.18 7.01 20.72
N GLU A 436 -13.87 6.62 19.66
CA GLU A 436 -13.97 7.38 18.44
C GLU A 436 -15.43 7.44 17.96
N TRP A 437 -15.95 8.63 17.78
CA TRP A 437 -17.21 8.87 17.10
C TRP A 437 -16.94 9.08 15.60
N GLN A 438 -17.58 8.26 14.76
CA GLN A 438 -17.50 8.34 13.30
C GLN A 438 -18.84 8.78 12.73
N HIS A 439 -18.82 9.88 12.00
CA HIS A 439 -19.95 10.40 11.25
C HIS A 439 -19.66 10.35 9.76
N LEU A 440 -20.62 9.78 9.00
CA LEU A 440 -20.53 9.65 7.55
C LEU A 440 -21.78 10.23 6.94
N ASN A 441 -21.64 11.11 5.95
CA ASN A 441 -22.72 11.75 5.22
C ASN A 441 -22.34 11.93 3.75
N GLY A 442 -23.17 11.41 2.85
CA GLY A 442 -22.91 11.54 1.42
C GLY A 442 -24.00 10.93 0.55
N GLU A 443 -23.69 10.82 -0.70
CA GLU A 443 -24.55 10.23 -1.72
C GLU A 443 -23.74 9.38 -2.72
N ASN A 444 -24.36 8.33 -3.22
CA ASN A 444 -23.80 7.39 -4.20
C ASN A 444 -24.78 7.22 -5.35
N ALA A 445 -24.33 7.46 -6.56
CA ALA A 445 -25.13 7.37 -7.79
C ALA A 445 -25.15 5.96 -8.42
N ALA A 446 -24.58 4.96 -7.75
CA ALA A 446 -24.62 3.58 -8.23
C ALA A 446 -26.01 2.98 -7.96
N VAL A 447 -26.81 2.81 -8.99
CA VAL A 447 -28.12 2.15 -8.93
C VAL A 447 -28.09 0.87 -9.75
N LYS A 448 -28.58 -0.23 -9.19
CA LYS A 448 -28.84 -1.48 -9.93
C LYS A 448 -30.23 -1.47 -10.52
N ASN A 449 -30.37 -1.82 -11.80
CA ASN A 449 -31.67 -2.15 -12.37
C ASN A 449 -32.13 -3.58 -11.99
N ASP A 450 -33.34 -3.97 -12.40
CA ASP A 450 -33.91 -5.29 -12.13
C ASP A 450 -33.11 -6.45 -12.73
N GLN A 451 -32.24 -6.16 -13.69
CA GLN A 451 -31.33 -7.14 -14.32
C GLN A 451 -29.98 -7.22 -13.59
N GLY A 452 -29.81 -6.47 -12.48
CA GLY A 452 -28.56 -6.42 -11.71
C GLY A 452 -27.43 -5.60 -12.34
N ASN A 453 -27.69 -4.91 -13.46
CA ASN A 453 -26.75 -4.02 -14.10
C ASN A 453 -26.78 -2.65 -13.44
N TYR A 454 -25.62 -2.01 -13.38
CA TYR A 454 -25.54 -0.64 -12.90
C TYR A 454 -26.03 0.32 -13.97
N VAL A 455 -27.13 0.99 -13.67
CA VAL A 455 -27.71 2.07 -14.45
C VAL A 455 -27.77 3.30 -13.57
N GLY A 456 -27.62 4.44 -14.16
CA GLY A 456 -27.63 5.69 -13.42
C GLY A 456 -26.23 6.12 -13.03
N ARG A 457 -25.83 7.17 -13.66
CA ARG A 457 -24.66 7.96 -13.36
C ARG A 457 -25.13 9.20 -12.65
N PHE A 458 -24.29 9.79 -11.83
CA PHE A 458 -24.63 11.05 -11.18
C PHE A 458 -25.02 12.13 -12.21
N SER A 459 -24.31 12.14 -13.36
CA SER A 459 -24.65 12.99 -14.50
C SER A 459 -26.05 12.71 -15.08
N ASP A 460 -26.48 11.43 -15.12
CA ASP A 460 -27.81 11.07 -15.63
C ASP A 460 -28.92 11.60 -14.72
N TYR A 461 -28.70 11.57 -13.40
CA TYR A 461 -29.59 12.20 -12.44
C TYR A 461 -29.74 13.70 -12.68
N TYR A 462 -28.64 14.42 -12.84
CA TYR A 462 -28.67 15.87 -13.11
C TYR A 462 -29.18 16.20 -14.51
N LEU A 463 -29.07 15.29 -15.46
CA LEU A 463 -29.61 15.43 -16.82
C LEU A 463 -31.08 15.00 -16.91
N GLY A 464 -31.70 14.52 -15.82
CA GLY A 464 -33.09 14.09 -15.80
C GLY A 464 -33.33 12.72 -16.42
N ALA A 465 -32.32 11.83 -16.40
CA ALA A 465 -32.49 10.47 -16.88
C ALA A 465 -33.53 9.70 -16.04
N THR A 466 -34.32 8.86 -16.69
CA THR A 466 -35.34 8.04 -16.06
C THR A 466 -35.06 6.55 -16.23
N ALA A 467 -35.44 5.76 -15.24
CA ALA A 467 -35.49 4.30 -15.34
C ALA A 467 -36.58 3.81 -16.31
N ALA A 468 -36.60 2.52 -16.63
CA ALA A 468 -37.54 1.96 -17.60
C ALA A 468 -39.02 2.13 -17.16
N ASP A 469 -39.29 2.29 -15.89
CA ASP A 469 -40.61 2.57 -15.31
C ASP A 469 -40.98 4.07 -15.30
N GLY A 470 -40.12 4.94 -15.83
CA GLY A 470 -40.32 6.36 -15.88
C GLY A 470 -39.94 7.13 -14.61
N THR A 471 -39.42 6.46 -13.59
CA THR A 471 -38.93 7.13 -12.39
C THR A 471 -37.61 7.84 -12.62
N LEU A 472 -37.41 9.02 -12.00
CA LEU A 472 -36.15 9.73 -12.07
C LEU A 472 -35.06 8.97 -11.33
N ILE A 473 -33.93 8.74 -11.97
CA ILE A 473 -32.76 8.08 -11.35
C ILE A 473 -32.14 9.07 -10.36
N ALA A 474 -32.15 8.73 -9.09
CA ALA A 474 -31.61 9.55 -8.02
C ALA A 474 -30.48 8.83 -7.27
N PRO A 475 -29.45 9.57 -6.80
CA PRO A 475 -28.40 8.97 -5.98
C PRO A 475 -28.95 8.50 -4.62
N SER A 476 -28.39 7.37 -4.14
CA SER A 476 -28.68 6.88 -2.79
C SER A 476 -27.99 7.79 -1.76
N LYS A 477 -28.74 8.21 -0.74
CA LYS A 477 -28.20 8.99 0.36
C LYS A 477 -27.64 8.07 1.44
N LEU A 478 -26.47 8.40 1.94
CA LEU A 478 -25.74 7.70 2.97
C LEU A 478 -25.61 8.60 4.20
N LYS A 479 -26.06 8.12 5.36
CA LYS A 479 -25.90 8.84 6.63
C LYS A 479 -25.76 7.84 7.76
N TYR A 480 -24.59 7.78 8.35
CA TYR A 480 -24.27 6.86 9.43
C TYR A 480 -23.61 7.57 10.60
N ASN A 481 -23.83 7.04 11.79
CA ASN A 481 -23.18 7.44 13.02
C ASN A 481 -22.78 6.19 13.77
N TRP A 482 -21.51 6.04 14.09
CA TRP A 482 -20.99 4.88 14.78
C TRP A 482 -20.08 5.28 15.94
N LEU A 483 -19.97 4.40 16.90
CA LEU A 483 -19.00 4.46 17.98
C LEU A 483 -17.99 3.34 17.76
N ASN A 484 -16.74 3.71 17.51
CA ASN A 484 -15.59 2.82 17.44
C ASN A 484 -14.84 2.87 18.75
N TYR A 485 -14.10 1.81 19.08
CA TYR A 485 -13.24 1.81 20.25
C TYR A 485 -12.07 0.84 20.11
N ASP A 486 -10.94 1.19 20.71
CA ASP A 486 -9.73 0.38 20.71
C ASP A 486 -9.20 0.26 22.13
N LEU A 487 -8.73 -0.94 22.47
CA LEU A 487 -8.11 -1.24 23.74
C LEU A 487 -6.78 -1.93 23.50
N SER A 488 -5.76 -1.58 24.27
CA SER A 488 -4.46 -2.23 24.22
C SER A 488 -3.87 -2.43 25.59
N LEU A 489 -3.24 -3.58 25.79
CA LEU A 489 -2.51 -3.95 26.99
C LEU A 489 -1.23 -4.67 26.57
N SER A 490 -0.09 -4.28 27.13
CA SER A 490 1.18 -4.98 26.96
C SER A 490 1.87 -5.11 28.32
N ALA A 491 2.49 -6.26 28.56
CA ALA A 491 3.21 -6.53 29.78
C ALA A 491 4.57 -7.17 29.47
N THR A 492 5.61 -6.69 30.13
CA THR A 492 6.94 -7.30 30.11
C THR A 492 7.39 -7.60 31.51
N TYR A 493 7.61 -8.89 31.80
CA TYR A 493 8.06 -9.36 33.13
C TYR A 493 9.49 -9.90 33.07
N LYS A 494 10.40 -9.29 33.81
CA LYS A 494 11.81 -9.69 33.96
C LYS A 494 11.94 -10.77 35.00
N LEU A 495 12.19 -12.01 34.58
CA LEU A 495 12.48 -13.07 35.52
C LEU A 495 13.86 -12.86 36.18
N ASN A 496 14.84 -12.52 35.34
CA ASN A 496 16.19 -12.11 35.74
C ASN A 496 16.72 -11.06 34.74
N ASN A 497 18.01 -10.72 34.83
CA ASN A 497 18.62 -9.67 33.96
C ASN A 497 18.71 -10.04 32.47
N ARG A 498 18.53 -11.32 32.12
CA ARG A 498 18.68 -11.82 30.75
C ARG A 498 17.39 -12.38 30.15
N PHE A 499 16.51 -12.90 30.99
CA PHE A 499 15.34 -13.67 30.56
C PHE A 499 14.06 -13.12 31.18
N GLY A 500 12.98 -13.13 30.40
CA GLY A 500 11.66 -12.79 30.90
C GLY A 500 10.55 -13.17 29.92
N PHE A 501 9.35 -12.74 30.28
CA PHE A 501 8.13 -12.97 29.52
C PHE A 501 7.62 -11.64 28.98
N THR A 502 7.01 -11.67 27.79
CA THR A 502 6.36 -10.51 27.20
C THR A 502 5.06 -10.95 26.52
N GLY A 503 4.09 -10.07 26.52
CA GLY A 503 2.85 -10.30 25.81
C GLY A 503 2.09 -9.01 25.60
N ASP A 504 1.24 -9.00 24.60
CA ASP A 504 0.35 -7.89 24.30
C ASP A 504 -1.00 -8.39 23.81
N PHE A 505 -2.01 -7.57 24.03
CA PHE A 505 -3.36 -7.75 23.53
C PHE A 505 -3.87 -6.41 23.00
N THR A 506 -4.41 -6.42 21.79
CA THR A 506 -5.04 -5.26 21.17
C THR A 506 -6.40 -5.69 20.62
N TYR A 507 -7.43 -4.90 20.89
CA TYR A 507 -8.77 -5.13 20.39
C TYR A 507 -9.30 -3.87 19.74
N ILE A 508 -9.61 -3.95 18.46
CA ILE A 508 -10.06 -2.84 17.64
C ILE A 508 -11.49 -3.12 17.17
N VAL A 509 -12.36 -2.15 17.30
CA VAL A 509 -13.72 -2.16 16.76
C VAL A 509 -13.90 -0.93 15.87
N GLN A 510 -14.16 -1.19 14.59
CA GLN A 510 -14.34 -0.18 13.55
C GLN A 510 -15.61 -0.41 12.74
N HIS A 511 -16.04 0.62 12.04
CA HIS A 511 -17.06 0.54 10.99
C HIS A 511 -16.46 0.92 9.64
N PRO A 512 -17.12 0.57 8.52
CA PRO A 512 -16.63 0.90 7.19
C PRO A 512 -16.38 2.40 7.02
N LYS A 513 -15.28 2.73 6.35
CA LYS A 513 -14.98 4.10 5.91
C LYS A 513 -15.86 4.48 4.73
N PHE A 514 -15.95 5.77 4.42
CA PHE A 514 -16.74 6.27 3.30
C PHE A 514 -16.34 5.64 1.96
N GLU A 515 -15.06 5.35 1.77
CA GLU A 515 -14.52 4.70 0.58
C GLU A 515 -15.12 3.30 0.32
N ALA A 516 -15.57 2.58 1.35
CA ALA A 516 -16.22 1.28 1.20
C ALA A 516 -17.58 1.35 0.49
N PHE A 517 -18.15 2.54 0.37
CA PHE A 517 -19.44 2.78 -0.32
C PHE A 517 -19.25 3.14 -1.81
N ALA A 518 -17.99 3.17 -2.30
CA ALA A 518 -17.68 3.39 -3.70
C ALA A 518 -18.20 2.31 -4.65
N PRO A 519 -18.15 1.00 -4.29
CA PRO A 519 -18.76 -0.03 -5.09
C PRO A 519 -20.26 0.18 -5.18
N ALA A 520 -20.81 -0.11 -6.34
CA ALA A 520 -22.22 0.01 -6.65
C ALA A 520 -23.16 -0.89 -5.82
N THR A 521 -22.63 -1.60 -4.84
CA THR A 521 -23.41 -2.31 -3.80
C THR A 521 -23.08 -1.68 -2.45
N LEU A 522 -24.13 -1.43 -1.65
CA LEU A 522 -23.91 -0.98 -0.28
C LEU A 522 -23.09 -2.01 0.49
N PRO A 523 -22.00 -1.63 1.16
CA PRO A 523 -21.21 -2.56 1.94
C PRO A 523 -22.00 -3.05 3.16
N ASN A 524 -21.55 -4.17 3.71
CA ASN A 524 -22.01 -4.59 5.02
C ASN A 524 -21.55 -3.54 6.06
N THR A 525 -22.52 -2.91 6.71
CA THR A 525 -22.28 -1.85 7.70
C THR A 525 -22.05 -2.36 9.12
N ASN A 526 -22.04 -3.68 9.33
CA ASN A 526 -21.74 -4.26 10.62
C ASN A 526 -20.31 -3.92 11.06
N ARG A 527 -20.13 -3.88 12.36
CA ARG A 527 -18.81 -3.60 12.95
C ARG A 527 -17.75 -4.62 12.50
N ILE A 528 -16.57 -4.14 12.27
CA ILE A 528 -15.36 -4.92 12.02
C ILE A 528 -14.63 -5.04 13.36
N SER A 529 -14.36 -6.26 13.81
CA SER A 529 -13.64 -6.51 15.07
C SER A 529 -12.33 -7.20 14.79
N VAL A 530 -11.25 -6.71 15.42
CA VAL A 530 -9.90 -7.24 15.24
C VAL A 530 -9.25 -7.48 16.60
N PRO A 531 -9.43 -8.66 17.21
CA PRO A 531 -8.62 -9.11 18.33
C PRO A 531 -7.23 -9.55 17.82
N LEU A 532 -6.19 -9.05 18.46
CA LEU A 532 -4.80 -9.47 18.31
C LEU A 532 -4.23 -9.78 19.69
N GLY A 533 -3.74 -10.97 19.91
CA GLY A 533 -3.03 -11.36 21.14
C GLY A 533 -1.69 -12.00 20.82
N ARG A 534 -0.64 -11.62 21.56
CA ARG A 534 0.68 -12.23 21.46
C ARG A 534 1.24 -12.49 22.86
N ALA A 535 1.93 -13.63 23.02
CA ALA A 535 2.60 -13.95 24.27
C ALA A 535 3.84 -14.80 24.01
N GLY A 536 4.87 -14.62 24.81
CA GLY A 536 6.09 -15.38 24.66
C GLY A 536 7.22 -14.95 25.59
N ILE A 537 8.41 -15.21 25.14
CA ILE A 537 9.64 -15.03 25.93
C ILE A 537 10.59 -14.08 25.22
N TYR A 538 11.43 -13.44 26.01
CA TYR A 538 12.61 -12.74 25.50
C TYR A 538 13.87 -13.17 26.24
N TYR A 539 15.00 -13.08 25.54
CA TYR A 539 16.32 -13.34 26.09
C TYR A 539 17.31 -12.30 25.58
N ASN A 540 18.07 -11.69 26.47
CA ASN A 540 19.07 -10.67 26.15
C ASN A 540 20.39 -10.95 26.86
N ASN A 541 21.48 -10.86 26.11
CA ASN A 541 22.83 -10.81 26.65
C ASN A 541 23.72 -9.88 25.81
N SER A 542 25.05 -9.91 25.98
CA SER A 542 25.97 -8.98 25.28
C SER A 542 26.09 -9.24 23.77
N TRP A 543 25.66 -10.39 23.27
CA TRP A 543 25.83 -10.76 21.86
C TRP A 543 24.54 -11.18 21.15
N ILE A 544 23.44 -11.40 21.89
CA ILE A 544 22.14 -11.73 21.30
C ILE A 544 20.98 -11.08 22.06
N SER A 545 20.05 -10.51 21.32
CA SER A 545 18.71 -10.12 21.76
C SER A 545 17.70 -10.94 20.99
N LEU A 546 16.86 -11.72 21.68
CA LEU A 546 15.89 -12.63 21.07
C LEU A 546 14.52 -12.43 21.70
N THR A 547 13.48 -12.40 20.87
CA THR A 547 12.08 -12.44 21.27
C THR A 547 11.35 -13.49 20.48
N SER A 548 10.58 -14.34 21.17
CA SER A 548 9.80 -15.41 20.51
C SER A 548 8.37 -15.37 21.03
N LEU A 549 7.42 -15.17 20.11
CA LEU A 549 6.02 -14.88 20.39
C LEU A 549 5.12 -15.84 19.64
N PHE A 550 4.16 -16.41 20.34
CA PHE A 550 2.97 -17.01 19.77
C PHE A 550 1.91 -15.92 19.61
N SER A 551 1.17 -15.94 18.50
CA SER A 551 0.20 -14.90 18.15
C SER A 551 -1.13 -15.48 17.64
N TYR A 552 -2.18 -14.74 17.93
CA TYR A 552 -3.50 -14.93 17.33
C TYR A 552 -4.04 -13.59 16.88
N ILE A 553 -4.50 -13.54 15.63
CA ILE A 553 -5.23 -12.39 15.09
C ILE A 553 -6.46 -12.87 14.32
N SER A 554 -7.54 -12.12 14.42
CA SER A 554 -8.75 -12.34 13.63
C SER A 554 -9.28 -11.01 13.11
N LYS A 555 -10.01 -11.04 12.01
CA LYS A 555 -10.75 -9.89 11.50
C LYS A 555 -12.09 -10.35 10.98
N THR A 556 -13.15 -9.77 11.51
CA THR A 556 -14.52 -10.09 11.12
C THR A 556 -15.07 -9.06 10.14
N ASN A 557 -16.08 -9.46 9.36
CA ASN A 557 -16.80 -8.60 8.42
C ASN A 557 -15.88 -7.83 7.44
N ASN A 558 -14.86 -8.52 6.88
CA ASN A 558 -14.09 -7.95 5.78
C ASN A 558 -15.01 -7.79 4.58
N ASN A 559 -15.21 -6.56 4.14
CA ASN A 559 -15.94 -6.29 2.91
C ASN A 559 -15.03 -6.47 1.70
N SER A 560 -15.49 -7.17 0.69
CA SER A 560 -14.79 -7.38 -0.58
C SER A 560 -15.80 -7.56 -1.71
N THR A 561 -15.32 -7.41 -2.93
CA THR A 561 -16.07 -7.74 -4.14
C THR A 561 -15.18 -8.62 -5.01
N LEU A 562 -15.66 -9.82 -5.31
CA LEU A 562 -15.02 -10.72 -6.26
C LEU A 562 -15.56 -10.48 -7.66
N ASN A 563 -14.70 -10.48 -8.67
CA ASN A 563 -15.11 -10.51 -10.06
C ASN A 563 -15.08 -11.95 -10.54
N LEU A 564 -16.24 -12.59 -10.54
CA LEU A 564 -16.40 -13.98 -10.95
C LEU A 564 -16.62 -14.07 -12.44
N GLN A 565 -15.85 -14.91 -13.11
CA GLN A 565 -15.92 -15.09 -14.55
C GLN A 565 -16.46 -16.49 -14.90
N HIS A 566 -17.45 -16.54 -15.80
CA HIS A 566 -17.93 -17.77 -16.45
C HIS A 566 -18.08 -17.53 -17.96
N GLY A 567 -17.33 -18.27 -18.76
CA GLY A 567 -17.19 -17.97 -20.17
C GLY A 567 -16.67 -16.54 -20.39
N ASN A 568 -17.39 -15.75 -21.17
CA ASN A 568 -17.08 -14.35 -21.43
C ASN A 568 -17.81 -13.37 -20.50
N GLU A 569 -18.66 -13.87 -19.61
CA GLU A 569 -19.41 -13.04 -18.67
C GLU A 569 -18.65 -12.88 -17.36
N ILE A 570 -18.56 -11.64 -16.87
CA ILE A 570 -17.95 -11.30 -15.58
C ILE A 570 -19.00 -10.63 -14.71
N LYS A 571 -19.16 -11.13 -13.50
CA LYS A 571 -20.06 -10.56 -12.49
C LYS A 571 -19.37 -10.24 -11.20
N ALA A 572 -19.69 -9.08 -10.65
CA ALA A 572 -19.26 -8.68 -9.31
C ALA A 572 -20.08 -9.41 -8.25
N ALA A 573 -19.41 -10.05 -7.31
CA ALA A 573 -19.99 -10.73 -6.15
C ALA A 573 -19.52 -10.05 -4.87
N PRO A 574 -20.27 -9.09 -4.30
CA PRO A 574 -19.94 -8.50 -3.02
C PRO A 574 -20.17 -9.51 -1.90
N LEU A 575 -19.26 -9.55 -0.94
CA LEU A 575 -19.36 -10.42 0.23
C LEU A 575 -18.71 -9.78 1.46
N ALA A 576 -19.12 -10.26 2.62
CA ALA A 576 -18.43 -10.04 3.88
C ALA A 576 -17.92 -11.37 4.42
N TYR A 577 -16.65 -11.43 4.78
CA TYR A 577 -16.01 -12.65 5.23
C TYR A 577 -15.13 -12.42 6.47
N ASP A 578 -14.83 -13.50 7.17
CA ASP A 578 -14.01 -13.48 8.38
C ASP A 578 -12.70 -14.23 8.16
N ILE A 579 -11.64 -13.76 8.80
CA ILE A 579 -10.32 -14.40 8.79
C ILE A 579 -9.84 -14.61 10.21
N GLN A 580 -9.07 -15.69 10.41
CA GLN A 580 -8.25 -15.89 11.60
C GLN A 580 -6.85 -16.36 11.21
N THR A 581 -5.88 -15.99 12.01
CA THR A 581 -4.49 -16.43 11.85
C THR A 581 -3.90 -16.80 13.19
N TRP A 582 -3.35 -17.99 13.28
CA TRP A 582 -2.43 -18.42 14.33
C TRP A 582 -1.01 -18.24 13.81
N GLY A 583 -0.12 -17.79 14.66
CA GLY A 583 1.25 -17.54 14.25
C GLY A 583 2.27 -17.75 15.36
N TRP A 584 3.50 -17.89 14.94
CA TRP A 584 4.68 -17.91 15.80
C TRP A 584 5.78 -17.11 15.13
N THR A 585 6.29 -16.11 15.84
CA THR A 585 7.36 -15.25 15.32
C THR A 585 8.54 -15.27 16.30
N THR A 586 9.73 -15.49 15.78
CA THR A 586 10.99 -15.33 16.51
C THR A 586 11.84 -14.30 15.82
N ASP A 587 12.22 -13.27 16.57
CA ASP A 587 13.06 -12.16 16.14
C ASP A 587 14.34 -12.19 16.97
N ALA A 588 15.51 -12.18 16.32
CA ALA A 588 16.80 -12.22 16.97
C ALA A 588 17.79 -11.25 16.30
N VAL A 589 18.42 -10.42 17.11
CA VAL A 589 19.56 -9.58 16.70
C VAL A 589 20.81 -10.11 17.37
N MET A 590 21.85 -10.40 16.61
CA MET A 590 23.08 -11.04 17.06
C MET A 590 24.30 -10.22 16.68
N HIS A 591 25.26 -10.11 17.62
CA HIS A 591 26.58 -9.47 17.47
C HIS A 591 27.68 -10.46 17.87
N PRO A 592 27.90 -11.57 17.10
CA PRO A 592 28.76 -12.67 17.53
C PRO A 592 30.23 -12.28 17.62
N PHE A 593 30.69 -11.28 16.83
CA PHE A 593 32.04 -10.73 16.89
C PHE A 593 32.04 -9.27 16.39
N LYS A 594 33.12 -8.57 16.67
CA LYS A 594 33.25 -7.14 16.38
C LYS A 594 33.05 -6.84 14.89
N GLY A 595 32.13 -5.94 14.61
CA GLY A 595 31.83 -5.45 13.26
C GLY A 595 30.84 -6.31 12.48
N PHE A 596 30.40 -7.46 13.01
CA PHE A 596 29.38 -8.28 12.38
C PHE A 596 28.07 -8.22 13.16
N ASP A 597 26.99 -7.90 12.46
CA ASP A 597 25.63 -7.91 12.94
C ASP A 597 24.78 -8.86 12.09
N LEU A 598 23.90 -9.60 12.71
CA LEU A 598 22.94 -10.48 12.03
C LEU A 598 21.57 -10.31 12.65
N HIS A 599 20.61 -9.86 11.88
CA HIS A 599 19.20 -9.91 12.24
C HIS A 599 18.56 -11.15 11.59
N CYS A 600 17.80 -11.91 12.38
CA CYS A 600 17.05 -13.08 11.94
C CYS A 600 15.59 -12.93 12.36
N LEU A 601 14.68 -12.99 11.41
CA LEU A 601 13.25 -13.06 11.66
C LEU A 601 12.70 -14.35 11.07
N PHE A 602 12.02 -15.13 11.87
CA PHE A 602 11.28 -16.32 11.46
C PHE A 602 9.82 -16.13 11.85
N THR A 603 8.91 -16.32 10.89
CA THR A 603 7.46 -16.32 11.14
C THR A 603 6.83 -17.56 10.51
N TYR A 604 6.11 -18.32 11.30
CA TYR A 604 5.15 -19.31 10.85
C TYR A 604 3.74 -18.79 11.14
N GLN A 605 2.86 -18.85 10.16
CA GLN A 605 1.47 -18.40 10.31
C GLN A 605 0.52 -19.28 9.53
N GLN A 606 -0.70 -19.43 10.05
CA GLN A 606 -1.77 -20.18 9.41
C GLN A 606 -3.00 -19.30 9.25
N PRO A 607 -3.05 -18.45 8.20
CA PRO A 607 -4.20 -17.61 7.91
C PRO A 607 -5.29 -18.43 7.24
N THR A 608 -6.50 -18.46 7.81
CA THR A 608 -7.62 -19.21 7.29
C THR A 608 -8.88 -18.39 7.21
N TYR A 609 -9.67 -18.61 6.16
CA TYR A 609 -11.02 -18.07 6.08
C TYR A 609 -11.91 -18.76 7.10
N LYS A 610 -12.56 -18.01 7.98
CA LYS A 610 -13.52 -18.53 8.97
C LYS A 610 -14.93 -18.61 8.42
N LYS A 611 -15.29 -17.63 7.62
CA LYS A 611 -16.57 -17.53 6.95
C LYS A 611 -16.30 -16.90 5.60
N PHE A 612 -16.50 -17.66 4.53
CA PHE A 612 -16.30 -17.17 3.17
C PHE A 612 -17.21 -17.92 2.22
N GLU A 613 -18.40 -17.39 1.99
CA GLU A 613 -19.40 -17.99 1.10
C GLU A 613 -20.03 -16.90 0.24
N THR A 614 -20.17 -17.17 -1.06
CA THR A 614 -20.90 -16.30 -1.99
C THR A 614 -21.36 -17.11 -3.20
N SER A 615 -22.39 -16.62 -3.89
CA SER A 615 -22.89 -17.21 -5.12
C SER A 615 -23.33 -16.13 -6.10
N VAL A 616 -23.17 -16.41 -7.39
CA VAL A 616 -23.60 -15.53 -8.48
C VAL A 616 -24.22 -16.36 -9.59
N SER A 617 -25.37 -15.91 -10.11
CA SER A 617 -26.02 -16.53 -11.27
C SER A 617 -25.61 -15.80 -12.55
N PHE A 618 -25.22 -16.56 -13.56
CA PHE A 618 -24.84 -16.07 -14.90
C PHE A 618 -26.04 -16.13 -15.86
N SER A 619 -25.94 -15.46 -17.00
CA SER A 619 -27.02 -15.29 -17.96
C SER A 619 -27.46 -16.62 -18.64
N ASP A 620 -26.53 -17.57 -18.74
CA ASP A 620 -26.77 -18.92 -19.28
C ASP A 620 -27.42 -19.89 -18.25
N GLY A 621 -27.71 -19.41 -17.03
CA GLY A 621 -28.30 -20.20 -15.94
C GLY A 621 -27.24 -20.90 -15.06
N TYR A 622 -25.96 -20.78 -15.36
CA TYR A 622 -24.89 -21.28 -14.48
C TYR A 622 -24.86 -20.51 -13.16
N VAL A 623 -24.72 -21.23 -12.06
CA VAL A 623 -24.54 -20.62 -10.71
C VAL A 623 -23.15 -20.91 -10.21
N GLY A 624 -22.34 -19.87 -10.16
CA GLY A 624 -21.01 -19.91 -9.56
C GLY A 624 -21.11 -19.85 -8.04
N ASN A 625 -20.79 -20.93 -7.36
CA ASN A 625 -20.78 -21.03 -5.91
C ASN A 625 -19.35 -21.06 -5.41
N ILE A 626 -19.04 -20.24 -4.41
CA ILE A 626 -17.75 -20.24 -3.71
C ILE A 626 -18.01 -20.48 -2.23
N ASN A 627 -17.37 -21.52 -1.69
CA ASN A 627 -17.22 -21.74 -0.26
C ASN A 627 -15.76 -22.00 0.04
N ALA A 628 -15.07 -20.97 0.51
CA ALA A 628 -13.66 -21.04 0.87
C ALA A 628 -13.43 -21.14 2.39
N THR A 629 -14.50 -21.36 3.18
CA THR A 629 -14.39 -21.53 4.63
C THR A 629 -13.44 -22.68 4.98
N GLY A 630 -12.41 -22.40 5.79
CA GLY A 630 -11.36 -23.34 6.16
C GLY A 630 -10.14 -23.32 5.24
N ASN A 631 -10.22 -22.74 4.05
CA ASN A 631 -9.07 -22.58 3.15
C ASN A 631 -8.05 -21.60 3.71
N ILE A 632 -6.80 -21.78 3.29
CA ILE A 632 -5.74 -20.81 3.54
C ILE A 632 -6.03 -19.53 2.75
N VAL A 633 -5.83 -18.38 3.39
CA VAL A 633 -6.03 -17.08 2.76
C VAL A 633 -5.04 -16.93 1.59
N ALA A 634 -5.58 -16.60 0.42
CA ALA A 634 -4.79 -16.39 -0.79
C ALA A 634 -3.74 -15.28 -0.59
N GLU A 635 -2.62 -15.40 -1.29
CA GLU A 635 -1.49 -14.46 -1.32
C GLU A 635 -0.71 -14.32 0.01
N ILE A 636 -1.13 -14.94 1.10
CA ILE A 636 -0.40 -14.88 2.38
C ILE A 636 0.50 -16.12 2.53
N PRO A 637 1.82 -15.97 2.61
CA PRO A 637 2.74 -17.07 2.84
C PRO A 637 2.64 -17.58 4.27
N GLN A 638 2.73 -18.89 4.46
CA GLN A 638 2.69 -19.49 5.80
C GLN A 638 4.04 -19.45 6.52
N VAL A 639 5.14 -19.40 5.78
CA VAL A 639 6.49 -19.29 6.34
C VAL A 639 7.19 -18.09 5.73
N LEU A 640 7.74 -17.24 6.59
CA LEU A 640 8.58 -16.09 6.27
C LEU A 640 9.91 -16.26 7.02
N VAL A 641 11.02 -16.07 6.33
CA VAL A 641 12.35 -16.02 6.94
C VAL A 641 13.07 -14.79 6.45
N GLU A 642 13.62 -14.00 7.35
CA GLU A 642 14.51 -12.89 7.00
C GLU A 642 15.87 -13.11 7.67
N LEU A 643 16.93 -12.92 6.90
CA LEU A 643 18.30 -12.96 7.37
C LEU A 643 19.01 -11.71 6.83
N ASP A 644 19.41 -10.83 7.73
CA ASP A 644 20.03 -9.55 7.39
C ASP A 644 21.45 -9.48 7.98
N PRO A 645 22.45 -10.16 7.40
CA PRO A 645 23.83 -10.02 7.81
C PRO A 645 24.40 -8.65 7.38
N SER A 646 25.24 -8.07 8.24
CA SER A 646 26.04 -6.91 7.88
C SER A 646 27.43 -6.97 8.53
N TYR A 647 28.42 -6.42 7.84
CA TYR A 647 29.79 -6.43 8.29
C TYR A 647 30.51 -5.12 8.02
N MET A 648 31.11 -4.55 9.06
CA MET A 648 31.98 -3.40 8.98
C MET A 648 33.40 -3.83 8.60
N ILE A 649 33.75 -3.76 7.30
CA ILE A 649 35.12 -4.05 6.82
C ILE A 649 36.09 -3.05 7.43
N SER A 650 35.69 -1.79 7.53
CA SER A 650 36.41 -0.72 8.19
C SER A 650 35.40 0.20 8.89
N LYS A 651 35.88 1.20 9.61
CA LYS A 651 34.98 2.24 10.19
C LYS A 651 34.15 3.00 9.14
N ASP A 652 34.56 2.97 7.89
CA ASP A 652 33.98 3.77 6.81
C ASP A 652 33.26 2.89 5.75
N ILE A 653 33.41 1.56 5.77
CA ILE A 653 32.86 0.65 4.77
C ILE A 653 32.04 -0.44 5.44
N LYS A 654 30.76 -0.48 5.12
CA LYS A 654 29.80 -1.51 5.55
C LYS A 654 29.32 -2.34 4.35
N LEU A 655 29.46 -3.66 4.43
CA LEU A 655 28.75 -4.61 3.58
C LEU A 655 27.48 -5.04 4.27
N TRP A 656 26.46 -5.31 3.49
CA TRP A 656 25.19 -5.83 4.01
C TRP A 656 24.46 -6.66 2.97
N ALA A 657 23.64 -7.59 3.44
CA ALA A 657 22.68 -8.32 2.62
C ALA A 657 21.36 -8.48 3.38
N SER A 658 20.29 -8.81 2.66
CA SER A 658 18.99 -9.19 3.19
C SER A 658 18.44 -10.32 2.33
N PHE A 659 18.14 -11.44 2.95
CA PHE A 659 17.54 -12.60 2.33
C PHE A 659 16.15 -12.77 2.93
N ARG A 660 15.12 -12.73 2.12
CA ARG A 660 13.73 -12.87 2.54
C ARG A 660 13.08 -14.03 1.81
N TYR A 661 12.81 -15.08 2.52
CA TYR A 661 12.10 -16.24 1.99
C TYR A 661 10.62 -16.12 2.27
N PHE A 662 9.82 -16.31 1.23
CA PHE A 662 8.38 -16.45 1.28
C PHE A 662 8.04 -17.88 0.84
N SER A 663 7.32 -18.62 1.67
CA SER A 663 6.85 -19.94 1.28
C SER A 663 5.81 -19.85 0.16
N LYS A 664 5.39 -20.99 -0.35
CA LYS A 664 4.28 -21.10 -1.30
C LYS A 664 3.07 -20.25 -0.89
N THR A 665 2.47 -19.55 -1.86
CA THR A 665 1.21 -18.81 -1.70
C THR A 665 0.16 -19.34 -2.67
N TYR A 666 -1.09 -19.42 -2.23
CA TYR A 666 -2.18 -19.70 -3.13
C TYR A 666 -2.54 -18.47 -3.96
N ALA A 667 -2.81 -18.68 -5.25
CA ALA A 667 -3.10 -17.63 -6.22
C ALA A 667 -4.61 -17.45 -6.47
N ASN A 668 -5.45 -18.22 -5.78
CA ASN A 668 -6.90 -18.04 -5.73
C ASN A 668 -7.49 -18.57 -4.42
N ILE A 669 -8.70 -18.15 -4.12
CA ILE A 669 -9.42 -18.48 -2.87
C ILE A 669 -9.79 -19.96 -2.71
N ASN A 670 -9.92 -20.69 -3.81
CA ASN A 670 -10.22 -22.13 -3.81
C ASN A 670 -8.99 -23.01 -3.65
N GLU A 671 -7.79 -22.42 -3.45
CA GLU A 671 -6.49 -23.12 -3.37
C GLU A 671 -6.20 -23.99 -4.61
N ALA A 672 -6.77 -23.66 -5.76
CA ALA A 672 -6.59 -24.41 -7.00
C ALA A 672 -5.22 -24.15 -7.62
N TYR A 673 -4.78 -22.90 -7.57
CA TYR A 673 -3.47 -22.48 -8.07
C TYR A 673 -2.60 -21.97 -6.93
N TYR A 674 -1.30 -22.16 -7.09
CA TYR A 674 -0.32 -21.64 -6.14
C TYR A 674 0.99 -21.31 -6.86
N PHE A 675 1.77 -20.42 -6.29
CA PHE A 675 3.14 -20.16 -6.70
C PHE A 675 4.11 -20.75 -5.68
N LYS A 676 5.23 -21.34 -6.15
CA LYS A 676 6.30 -21.85 -5.30
C LYS A 676 6.89 -20.73 -4.43
N GLY A 677 7.45 -21.14 -3.32
CA GLY A 677 8.21 -20.21 -2.47
C GLY A 677 9.38 -19.60 -3.23
N HIS A 678 9.71 -18.36 -2.86
CA HIS A 678 10.77 -17.58 -3.51
C HIS A 678 11.56 -16.77 -2.48
N TRP A 679 12.74 -16.34 -2.90
CA TRP A 679 13.57 -15.41 -2.17
C TRP A 679 13.48 -14.02 -2.79
N GLU A 680 13.30 -13.01 -1.97
CA GLU A 680 13.63 -11.63 -2.31
C GLU A 680 15.01 -11.32 -1.70
N THR A 681 15.93 -10.85 -2.50
CA THR A 681 17.31 -10.65 -2.04
C THR A 681 17.79 -9.23 -2.34
N PHE A 682 18.40 -8.64 -1.33
CA PHE A 682 19.03 -7.33 -1.40
C PHE A 682 20.44 -7.44 -0.85
N GLY A 683 21.34 -6.63 -1.35
CA GLY A 683 22.69 -6.55 -0.80
C GLY A 683 23.39 -5.30 -1.30
N GLY A 684 24.44 -4.94 -0.62
CA GLY A 684 25.12 -3.73 -1.04
C GLY A 684 26.33 -3.36 -0.20
N VAL A 685 26.95 -2.29 -0.62
CA VAL A 685 28.05 -1.63 0.07
C VAL A 685 27.70 -0.17 0.34
N ASN A 686 27.94 0.27 1.55
CA ASN A 686 27.90 1.68 1.94
C ASN A 686 29.31 2.13 2.31
N TRP A 687 29.75 3.22 1.69
CA TRP A 687 31.07 3.78 1.91
C TRP A 687 30.96 5.25 2.34
N GLN A 688 31.37 5.55 3.57
CA GLN A 688 31.54 6.90 4.08
C GLN A 688 32.91 7.42 3.60
N VAL A 689 32.95 8.09 2.44
CA VAL A 689 34.19 8.59 1.83
C VAL A 689 34.88 9.61 2.74
N ASN A 690 34.08 10.49 3.35
CA ASN A 690 34.52 11.47 4.35
C ASN A 690 33.28 11.91 5.17
N LYS A 691 33.44 12.86 6.09
CA LYS A 691 32.35 13.36 6.95
C LYS A 691 31.15 13.94 6.18
N ARG A 692 31.33 14.31 4.91
CA ARG A 692 30.29 14.97 4.09
C ARG A 692 29.73 14.08 3.00
N LEU A 693 30.54 13.18 2.43
CA LEU A 693 30.18 12.37 1.28
C LEU A 693 30.05 10.90 1.66
N SER A 694 28.92 10.30 1.38
CA SER A 694 28.70 8.86 1.38
C SER A 694 28.24 8.37 0.01
N LEU A 695 28.72 7.18 -0.37
CA LEU A 695 28.38 6.49 -1.60
C LEU A 695 27.82 5.12 -1.26
N GLY A 696 26.94 4.61 -2.09
CA GLY A 696 26.40 3.27 -1.94
C GLY A 696 26.07 2.61 -3.27
N CYS A 697 26.13 1.30 -3.25
CA CYS A 697 25.66 0.45 -4.32
C CYS A 697 24.74 -0.62 -3.72
N THR A 698 23.55 -0.77 -4.28
CA THR A 698 22.57 -1.75 -3.85
C THR A 698 22.21 -2.68 -5.00
N LEU A 699 22.22 -3.96 -4.76
CA LEU A 699 21.75 -5.00 -5.66
C LEU A 699 20.38 -5.45 -5.18
N VAL A 700 19.37 -5.38 -6.03
CA VAL A 700 18.02 -5.89 -5.77
C VAL A 700 17.84 -7.17 -6.57
N ASN A 701 17.26 -8.19 -5.94
CA ASN A 701 17.12 -9.53 -6.49
C ASN A 701 18.46 -10.08 -7.02
N PHE A 702 19.52 -10.05 -6.19
CA PHE A 702 20.85 -10.45 -6.64
C PHE A 702 20.99 -11.96 -6.95
N LEU A 703 20.06 -12.79 -6.46
CA LEU A 703 19.94 -14.18 -6.91
C LEU A 703 19.28 -14.32 -8.29
N ASN A 704 18.82 -13.21 -8.87
CA ASN A 704 18.15 -13.14 -10.16
C ASN A 704 17.02 -14.17 -10.31
N GLN A 705 16.21 -14.31 -9.25
CA GLN A 705 15.05 -15.20 -9.30
C GLN A 705 13.98 -14.60 -10.20
N THR A 706 13.50 -15.38 -11.14
CA THR A 706 12.34 -15.06 -11.98
C THR A 706 11.14 -15.86 -11.50
N GLY A 707 9.94 -15.31 -11.63
CA GLY A 707 8.73 -16.01 -11.23
C GLY A 707 7.51 -15.10 -11.23
N ALA A 708 6.36 -15.69 -10.96
CA ALA A 708 5.11 -14.99 -10.75
C ALA A 708 4.72 -15.01 -9.27
N LYS A 709 3.89 -14.05 -8.87
CA LYS A 709 3.32 -13.90 -7.53
C LYS A 709 1.93 -13.28 -7.61
N GLY A 710 1.25 -13.21 -6.47
CA GLY A 710 -0.07 -12.60 -6.36
C GLY A 710 -1.19 -13.55 -6.81
N SER A 711 -2.33 -12.98 -7.22
CA SER A 711 -3.49 -13.73 -7.69
C SER A 711 -3.44 -13.99 -9.20
N ILE A 712 -4.18 -15.00 -9.62
CA ILE A 712 -4.49 -15.27 -11.03
C ILE A 712 -5.94 -14.85 -11.26
N ALA A 713 -6.13 -13.74 -11.94
CA ALA A 713 -7.45 -13.20 -12.21
C ALA A 713 -8.27 -14.12 -13.14
N GLY A 714 -9.57 -14.20 -12.90
CA GLY A 714 -10.48 -15.08 -13.63
C GLY A 714 -10.44 -16.56 -13.17
N ALA A 715 -9.66 -16.86 -12.13
CA ALA A 715 -9.50 -18.21 -11.61
C ALA A 715 -10.34 -18.50 -10.35
N GLU A 716 -11.18 -17.58 -9.92
CA GLU A 716 -11.90 -17.65 -8.64
C GLU A 716 -12.88 -18.82 -8.57
N LEU A 717 -13.49 -19.19 -9.70
CA LEU A 717 -14.43 -20.33 -9.79
C LEU A 717 -13.73 -21.68 -10.01
N ILE A 718 -12.45 -21.68 -10.37
CA ILE A 718 -11.72 -22.93 -10.63
C ILE A 718 -11.48 -23.68 -9.32
N THR A 719 -11.89 -24.93 -9.29
CA THR A 719 -11.74 -25.82 -8.13
C THR A 719 -10.38 -26.55 -8.12
N LYS A 720 -9.99 -27.10 -6.98
CA LYS A 720 -8.77 -27.92 -6.86
C LYS A 720 -8.79 -29.14 -7.82
N GLU A 721 -9.95 -29.75 -8.03
CA GLU A 721 -10.07 -30.92 -8.90
C GLU A 721 -9.85 -30.54 -10.36
N GLU A 722 -10.46 -29.46 -10.83
CA GLU A 722 -10.24 -28.94 -12.20
C GLU A 722 -8.79 -28.56 -12.43
N ALA A 723 -8.16 -27.92 -11.44
CA ALA A 723 -6.75 -27.50 -11.54
C ALA A 723 -5.76 -28.68 -11.61
N LYS A 724 -6.10 -29.88 -11.13
CA LYS A 724 -5.21 -31.06 -11.19
C LYS A 724 -4.82 -31.45 -12.62
N GLY A 725 -5.69 -31.20 -13.60
CA GLY A 725 -5.45 -31.49 -15.02
C GLY A 725 -4.71 -30.38 -15.75
N ILE A 726 -4.52 -29.22 -15.16
CA ILE A 726 -3.96 -28.05 -15.83
C ILE A 726 -2.43 -28.12 -15.85
N ARG A 727 -1.90 -28.16 -17.06
CA ARG A 727 -0.45 -28.23 -17.33
C ARG A 727 -0.10 -27.33 -18.50
N ASN A 728 1.00 -26.58 -18.35
CA ASN A 728 1.55 -25.69 -19.40
C ASN A 728 0.53 -24.71 -19.95
N GLN A 729 -0.36 -24.21 -19.12
CA GLN A 729 -1.39 -23.24 -19.50
C GLN A 729 -0.82 -21.82 -19.46
N ILE A 730 -1.18 -21.00 -20.46
CA ILE A 730 -0.86 -19.59 -20.48
C ILE A 730 -1.78 -18.88 -19.49
N MET A 731 -1.18 -18.13 -18.59
CA MET A 731 -1.86 -17.31 -17.56
C MET A 731 -1.18 -15.95 -17.46
N THR A 732 -1.82 -15.02 -16.77
CA THR A 732 -1.28 -13.70 -16.50
C THR A 732 -1.33 -13.42 -15.01
N GLY A 733 -0.27 -12.86 -14.47
CA GLY A 733 -0.16 -12.47 -13.08
C GLY A 733 1.00 -11.51 -12.85
N SER A 734 1.17 -11.08 -11.61
CA SER A 734 2.32 -10.26 -11.21
C SER A 734 3.60 -11.10 -11.22
N TYR A 735 4.73 -10.43 -11.41
CA TYR A 735 6.04 -11.07 -11.46
C TYR A 735 6.99 -10.54 -10.39
N LEU A 736 8.06 -11.27 -10.14
CA LEU A 736 9.15 -10.82 -9.26
C LEU A 736 9.95 -9.72 -9.97
N ARG A 737 10.37 -8.70 -9.23
CA ARG A 737 11.23 -7.64 -9.77
C ARG A 737 12.53 -8.24 -10.31
N PRO A 738 12.96 -7.87 -11.54
CA PRO A 738 14.20 -8.38 -12.11
C PRO A 738 15.43 -7.88 -11.34
N PHE A 739 16.58 -8.53 -11.54
CA PHE A 739 17.84 -8.07 -11.00
C PHE A 739 18.07 -6.59 -11.31
N THR A 740 18.37 -5.80 -10.29
CA THR A 740 18.56 -4.35 -10.41
C THR A 740 19.80 -3.91 -9.66
N VAL A 741 20.62 -3.10 -10.31
CA VAL A 741 21.76 -2.40 -9.70
C VAL A 741 21.38 -0.95 -9.48
N GLU A 742 21.48 -0.49 -8.24
CA GLU A 742 21.18 0.89 -7.83
C GLU A 742 22.43 1.54 -7.25
N PHE A 743 22.68 2.80 -7.61
CA PHE A 743 23.74 3.62 -7.05
C PHE A 743 23.14 4.78 -6.29
N ASN A 744 23.71 5.11 -5.16
CA ASN A 744 23.32 6.27 -4.38
C ASN A 744 24.52 7.08 -3.92
N ALA A 745 24.33 8.38 -3.79
CA ALA A 745 25.30 9.32 -3.25
C ALA A 745 24.59 10.31 -2.33
N SER A 746 25.17 10.62 -1.19
CA SER A 746 24.66 11.63 -0.26
C SER A 746 25.78 12.58 0.11
N LEU A 747 25.52 13.87 -0.09
CA LEU A 747 26.44 14.97 0.25
C LEU A 747 25.82 15.86 1.31
N LYS A 748 26.52 16.03 2.44
CA LYS A 748 26.15 16.97 3.52
C LYS A 748 27.08 18.18 3.49
N PHE A 749 26.56 19.37 3.66
CA PHE A 749 27.34 20.62 3.65
C PHE A 749 26.81 21.66 4.63
#